data_7749e440f3ab5af9b0bdadf309d4348c
#
_entry.id   7749e440f3ab5af9b0bdadf309d4348c
#
_cell.length_a   1.000
_cell.length_b   1.000
_cell.length_c   1.000
_cell.angle_alpha   90.00
_cell.angle_beta   90.00
_cell.angle_gamma   90.00
#
_symmetry.space_group_name_H-M   'P 1'
#
loop_
_entity.id
_entity.type
_entity.pdbx_description
1 polymer ?
#
loop_
_entity_poly.entity_id
_entity_poly.type
_entity_poly.pdbx_seq_one_letter_code
_entity_poly.pdbx_strand_id
1 'polypeptide(L)'
;MRLADLKTGEKGIIIKVVGHGSFRKRIIEMGFIKGKEVEVLLNAPLQDPVKYRVMGYEVSLRRNEAKMIQIVTEEEQNISSLENKKEEINKEEHKNLEPQNPLEHSEDNSLASKVKQERRQINIALVGNPNCGKTSLFNFASGAHERVGNYSGVTVDAKEGKAFFEGYQFNIVDLPGTYSLSAYSPEELYVRKQLIEETPDVIINILDSSNLERNLYLTTQLIDLNLRMVCALNMYDEAEKRGDNIDYKHLGSLLGVPMVPTVFTSGRGVKKLFHIIINTFEGADYLDDKGHLNKEVAKEIKEWHDTYHSSEIHHEHDEDFASGEIPKNVTSKHIHINYGQNLEEGISKIQQELKQDDDIRYLYSTRYLAIKLLEQDKEVEEYITKIAANSNKIIQLRDNISKNVASELHEDSETAIMDAKYAFIHDILQKSNYKIGKKENTYNLTHKIDHIITNKWVGIPIFIAILWLMFQTTFTLGQYPMDWLEEGINLLGGFLTSSMEDGPLKSMLVDGIIGGVGAVIVFLPQILILYTFISFMEDSGYMARAAFIMDRLMNKMGLHGKSFIPLIMGFGCNVPAIMSTRTIESRQSRLITTLILPLMSCSARLPIYIMIIATFFAPKYRSSIMISLYVIGILIAVIMSKIFTKTIAKNEDTPFVMELPPYRFPTWKAIGRHTWEKGKQYLKKMGGIILIASIIVWALGYFPHGEKLGEAERLEQSYIGKLGKAIEPVFRAQGFDWKLDVGLIAGTGAKEIVASTMGVMYTSDSSFSDDNNFSNDTVKYSRLYAQMRADGITPISAYAFLLFVLLYFPCVATIAAIKNETGSWKWALFTIFYTSALAWVVSAAFYQIMSRIFT
;
A
#
# COMPACT_ATOMS: atom_id res chain seq x y z
N MET A 1 -5.69 16.21 32.10
CA MET A 1 -4.55 15.31 31.82
C MET A 1 -4.40 15.08 30.31
N ARG A 2 -3.25 14.66 29.80
CA ARG A 2 -3.06 14.32 28.37
C ARG A 2 -2.98 12.81 28.22
N LEU A 3 -3.43 12.28 27.08
CA LEU A 3 -3.39 10.83 26.80
C LEU A 3 -1.97 10.25 26.89
N ALA A 4 -0.94 11.05 26.55
CA ALA A 4 0.47 10.64 26.64
C ALA A 4 0.98 10.44 28.07
N ASP A 5 0.27 10.93 29.07
CA ASP A 5 0.66 10.87 30.47
C ASP A 5 0.18 9.59 31.17
N LEU A 6 -0.78 8.87 30.56
CA LEU A 6 -1.26 7.58 31.06
C LEU A 6 -0.17 6.49 30.97
N LYS A 7 -0.15 5.63 31.98
CA LYS A 7 0.70 4.44 32.05
C LYS A 7 0.01 3.22 31.44
N THR A 8 0.79 2.22 31.15
CA THR A 8 0.25 0.92 30.65
C THR A 8 -0.77 0.34 31.62
N GLY A 9 -1.96 0.01 31.12
CA GLY A 9 -3.10 -0.50 31.89
C GLY A 9 -4.02 0.59 32.43
N GLU A 10 -3.64 1.87 32.38
CA GLU A 10 -4.51 2.97 32.83
C GLU A 10 -5.53 3.32 31.75
N LYS A 11 -6.70 3.81 32.18
CA LYS A 11 -7.83 4.23 31.35
C LYS A 11 -8.16 5.68 31.55
N GLY A 12 -8.73 6.31 30.54
CA GLY A 12 -9.23 7.68 30.62
C GLY A 12 -10.36 7.90 29.62
N ILE A 13 -11.17 8.94 29.87
CA ILE A 13 -12.24 9.36 28.98
C ILE A 13 -11.75 10.56 28.18
N ILE A 14 -11.95 10.55 26.88
CA ILE A 14 -11.53 11.63 25.98
C ILE A 14 -12.45 12.82 26.18
N ILE A 15 -11.87 14.01 26.49
CA ILE A 15 -12.60 15.27 26.61
C ILE A 15 -12.54 16.03 25.28
N LYS A 16 -11.34 16.14 24.71
CA LYS A 16 -11.11 16.96 23.53
C LYS A 16 -9.84 16.53 22.79
N VAL A 17 -9.89 16.52 21.46
CA VAL A 17 -8.71 16.44 20.61
C VAL A 17 -8.28 17.86 20.25
N VAL A 18 -7.08 18.23 20.72
CA VAL A 18 -6.45 19.53 20.46
C VAL A 18 -5.58 19.40 19.22
N GLY A 19 -5.67 20.32 18.29
CA GLY A 19 -4.93 20.29 17.03
C GLY A 19 -5.79 20.85 15.91
N HIS A 20 -5.21 21.08 14.76
CA HIS A 20 -5.90 21.65 13.60
C HIS A 20 -5.58 20.85 12.35
N GLY A 21 -6.48 20.88 11.35
CA GLY A 21 -6.28 20.30 10.04
C GLY A 21 -6.28 18.76 10.01
N SER A 22 -5.45 18.18 9.14
CA SER A 22 -5.42 16.76 8.82
C SER A 22 -5.19 15.84 10.04
N PHE A 23 -4.41 16.29 11.02
CA PHE A 23 -4.13 15.51 12.22
C PHE A 23 -5.40 15.26 13.04
N ARG A 24 -6.13 16.33 13.39
CA ARG A 24 -7.33 16.23 14.23
C ARG A 24 -8.39 15.34 13.57
N LYS A 25 -8.61 15.54 12.26
CA LYS A 25 -9.56 14.78 11.48
C LYS A 25 -9.23 13.29 11.49
N ARG A 26 -7.98 12.95 11.21
CA ARG A 26 -7.52 11.55 11.18
C ARG A 26 -7.66 10.86 12.54
N ILE A 27 -7.38 11.55 13.63
CA ILE A 27 -7.52 11.02 15.00
C ILE A 27 -8.99 10.78 15.34
N ILE A 28 -9.89 11.70 14.96
CA ILE A 28 -11.33 11.53 15.18
C ILE A 28 -11.90 10.39 14.29
N GLU A 29 -11.52 10.30 13.03
CA GLU A 29 -11.87 9.17 12.13
C GLU A 29 -11.42 7.81 12.69
N MET A 30 -10.34 7.81 13.47
CA MET A 30 -9.85 6.65 14.20
C MET A 30 -10.58 6.41 15.51
N GLY A 31 -11.66 7.15 15.80
CA GLY A 31 -12.53 6.93 16.97
C GLY A 31 -12.07 7.59 18.26
N PHE A 32 -11.07 8.48 18.25
CA PHE A 32 -10.71 9.29 19.41
C PHE A 32 -11.69 10.47 19.52
N ILE A 33 -12.94 10.18 19.89
CA ILE A 33 -14.01 11.16 20.02
C ILE A 33 -14.33 11.43 21.47
N LYS A 34 -14.90 12.60 21.73
CA LYS A 34 -15.34 13.05 23.08
C LYS A 34 -16.27 12.02 23.72
N GLY A 35 -16.02 11.70 24.98
CA GLY A 35 -16.85 10.77 25.79
C GLY A 35 -16.48 9.30 25.62
N LYS A 36 -15.55 8.91 24.74
CA LYS A 36 -15.12 7.52 24.61
C LYS A 36 -13.96 7.19 25.54
N GLU A 37 -14.01 5.97 26.09
CA GLU A 37 -12.95 5.42 26.93
C GLU A 37 -11.75 5.03 26.05
N VAL A 38 -10.56 5.36 26.53
CA VAL A 38 -9.29 4.94 25.93
C VAL A 38 -8.41 4.28 26.99
N GLU A 39 -7.81 3.15 26.64
CA GLU A 39 -6.91 2.35 27.51
C GLU A 39 -5.53 2.28 26.91
N VAL A 40 -4.48 2.44 27.72
CA VAL A 40 -3.09 2.22 27.28
C VAL A 40 -2.74 0.75 27.39
N LEU A 41 -2.51 0.08 26.27
CA LEU A 41 -2.20 -1.35 26.23
C LEU A 41 -0.72 -1.64 26.42
N LEU A 42 0.14 -0.99 25.64
CA LEU A 42 1.59 -1.20 25.71
C LEU A 42 2.36 -0.06 25.03
N ASN A 43 3.63 0.06 25.38
CA ASN A 43 4.60 0.93 24.73
C ASN A 43 5.48 0.12 23.79
N ALA A 44 5.85 0.68 22.63
CA ALA A 44 6.87 0.09 21.76
C ALA A 44 8.20 -0.12 22.51
N PRO A 45 9.08 -1.05 22.07
CA PRO A 45 10.37 -1.33 22.71
C PRO A 45 11.23 -0.09 22.95
N LEU A 46 11.14 0.89 22.06
CA LEU A 46 11.83 2.18 22.16
C LEU A 46 11.01 3.27 22.90
N GLN A 47 9.94 2.88 23.61
CA GLN A 47 8.98 3.73 24.35
C GLN A 47 8.12 4.68 23.48
N ASP A 48 8.18 4.57 22.17
CA ASP A 48 7.40 5.33 21.21
C ASP A 48 7.35 4.55 19.90
N PRO A 49 6.18 4.35 19.27
CA PRO A 49 4.83 4.80 19.64
C PRO A 49 4.20 4.02 20.81
N VAL A 50 3.02 4.45 21.25
CA VAL A 50 2.23 3.83 22.31
C VAL A 50 0.97 3.22 21.70
N LYS A 51 0.60 2.03 22.12
CA LYS A 51 -0.60 1.30 21.70
C LYS A 51 -1.76 1.56 22.63
N TYR A 52 -2.84 2.02 22.08
CA TYR A 52 -4.09 2.33 22.78
C TYR A 52 -5.22 1.44 22.30
N ARG A 53 -6.19 1.20 23.16
CA ARG A 53 -7.49 0.62 22.79
C ARG A 53 -8.54 1.72 22.87
N VAL A 54 -9.29 1.93 21.79
CA VAL A 54 -10.42 2.86 21.71
C VAL A 54 -11.53 2.19 20.89
N MET A 55 -12.78 2.33 21.32
CA MET A 55 -13.94 1.72 20.64
C MET A 55 -13.77 0.23 20.30
N GLY A 56 -13.03 -0.53 21.14
CA GLY A 56 -12.84 -1.97 21.00
C GLY A 56 -11.74 -2.42 20.04
N TYR A 57 -11.02 -1.52 19.39
CA TYR A 57 -9.89 -1.86 18.52
C TYR A 57 -8.57 -1.20 18.94
N GLU A 58 -7.47 -1.61 18.35
CA GLU A 58 -6.14 -1.25 18.79
C GLU A 58 -5.46 -0.31 17.79
N VAL A 59 -5.04 0.85 18.28
CA VAL A 59 -4.41 1.92 17.52
C VAL A 59 -3.10 2.32 18.16
N SER A 60 -2.10 2.61 17.36
CA SER A 60 -0.82 3.12 17.84
C SER A 60 -0.65 4.59 17.46
N LEU A 61 -0.32 5.42 18.45
CA LEU A 61 -0.01 6.83 18.29
C LEU A 61 1.37 7.12 18.83
N ARG A 62 2.06 8.09 18.22
CA ARG A 62 3.28 8.64 18.79
C ARG A 62 2.96 9.48 20.03
N ARG A 63 3.88 9.55 20.99
CA ARG A 63 3.68 10.33 22.21
C ARG A 63 3.37 11.79 21.94
N ASN A 64 3.96 12.39 20.93
CA ASN A 64 3.68 13.77 20.55
C ASN A 64 2.24 13.95 20.05
N GLU A 65 1.70 12.97 19.34
CA GLU A 65 0.30 12.94 18.89
C GLU A 65 -0.66 12.70 20.07
N ALA A 66 -0.34 11.76 20.94
CA ALA A 66 -1.11 11.50 22.16
C ALA A 66 -1.16 12.70 23.11
N LYS A 67 -0.15 13.60 23.10
CA LYS A 67 -0.20 14.87 23.85
C LYS A 67 -1.28 15.83 23.35
N MET A 68 -1.76 15.66 22.12
CA MET A 68 -2.84 16.49 21.57
C MET A 68 -4.23 16.02 22.02
N ILE A 69 -4.34 14.89 22.74
CA ILE A 69 -5.61 14.36 23.22
C ILE A 69 -5.74 14.63 24.71
N GLN A 70 -6.77 15.36 25.10
CA GLN A 70 -7.12 15.64 26.49
C GLN A 70 -8.05 14.56 27.02
N ILE A 71 -7.76 14.09 28.23
CA ILE A 71 -8.52 13.04 28.90
C ILE A 71 -8.78 13.41 30.39
N VAL A 72 -9.76 12.72 30.98
CA VAL A 72 -10.03 12.69 32.42
C VAL A 72 -9.98 11.25 32.87
N THR A 73 -9.38 11.00 34.01
CA THR A 73 -9.37 9.68 34.65
C THR A 73 -10.64 9.50 35.51
N GLU A 74 -11.02 8.24 35.82
CA GLU A 74 -12.18 7.94 36.64
C GLU A 74 -12.10 8.60 38.05
N GLU A 75 -10.90 8.78 38.58
CA GLU A 75 -10.69 9.47 39.88
C GLU A 75 -11.04 10.97 39.79
N GLU A 76 -10.71 11.64 38.69
CA GLU A 76 -11.05 13.05 38.47
C GLU A 76 -12.54 13.26 38.13
N GLN A 77 -13.20 12.26 37.53
CA GLN A 77 -14.65 12.30 37.26
C GLN A 77 -15.48 12.25 38.53
N ASN A 78 -15.08 11.48 39.54
CA ASN A 78 -15.75 11.41 40.82
C ASN A 78 -15.70 12.73 41.60
N ILE A 79 -14.66 13.55 41.36
CA ILE A 79 -14.53 14.88 41.98
C ILE A 79 -15.42 15.89 41.23
N SER A 80 -15.45 15.86 39.91
CA SER A 80 -16.27 16.79 39.10
C SER A 80 -17.77 16.48 39.11
N SER A 81 -18.16 15.20 39.30
CA SER A 81 -19.57 14.80 39.42
C SER A 81 -20.22 15.26 40.75
N LEU A 82 -19.41 15.57 41.77
CA LEU A 82 -19.89 16.19 43.02
C LEU A 82 -20.13 17.71 42.90
N GLU A 83 -19.46 18.36 41.96
CA GLU A 83 -19.64 19.81 41.68
C GLU A 83 -20.78 20.06 40.66
N ASN A 84 -21.00 19.18 39.66
CA ASN A 84 -22.02 19.36 38.62
C ASN A 84 -23.45 18.93 39.01
N LYS A 85 -23.66 18.28 40.14
CA LYS A 85 -25.02 17.96 40.65
C LYS A 85 -25.88 19.17 41.05
N LYS A 86 -25.34 20.40 40.95
CA LYS A 86 -26.06 21.66 41.22
C LYS A 86 -26.61 22.38 39.98
N GLU A 87 -26.28 21.94 38.76
CA GLU A 87 -26.70 22.63 37.52
C GLU A 87 -27.62 21.85 36.58
N GLU A 88 -28.01 20.59 36.90
CA GLU A 88 -28.86 19.76 36.05
C GLU A 88 -30.38 19.79 36.45
N ILE A 89 -30.93 20.97 36.77
CA ILE A 89 -32.39 21.15 36.80
C ILE A 89 -32.72 22.21 35.74
N ASN A 90 -32.68 21.84 34.46
CA ASN A 90 -33.41 22.50 33.37
C ASN A 90 -32.94 21.96 32.00
N LYS A 91 -33.49 20.84 31.61
CA LYS A 91 -33.58 20.49 30.17
C LYS A 91 -34.87 19.70 29.93
N GLU A 92 -35.89 20.47 29.58
CA GLU A 92 -37.17 19.94 29.12
C GLU A 92 -37.09 19.44 27.67
N GLU A 93 -37.69 18.27 27.51
CA GLU A 93 -38.48 17.77 26.37
C GLU A 93 -38.13 18.21 24.94
N HIS A 94 -37.52 17.35 24.20
CA HIS A 94 -37.55 17.38 22.74
C HIS A 94 -38.82 16.68 22.20
N LYS A 95 -39.76 17.50 21.73
CA LYS A 95 -40.88 17.05 20.91
C LYS A 95 -40.46 16.47 19.59
N ASN A 96 -40.96 15.30 19.28
CA ASN A 96 -40.92 14.66 17.98
C ASN A 96 -41.54 15.56 16.89
N LEU A 97 -40.72 15.89 15.88
CA LEU A 97 -41.21 16.46 14.64
C LEU A 97 -41.34 15.35 13.62
N GLU A 98 -42.55 15.13 13.11
CA GLU A 98 -42.84 14.20 12.03
C GLU A 98 -42.16 14.63 10.72
N PRO A 99 -41.75 13.67 9.87
CA PRO A 99 -41.08 14.00 8.63
C PRO A 99 -42.04 14.57 7.59
N GLN A 100 -41.70 15.72 7.05
CA GLN A 100 -42.37 16.30 5.89
C GLN A 100 -42.07 15.50 4.61
N ASN A 101 -43.12 15.34 3.77
CA ASN A 101 -43.20 14.59 2.54
C ASN A 101 -42.04 14.88 1.54
N PRO A 102 -41.56 13.86 0.83
CA PRO A 102 -40.50 14.00 -0.15
C PRO A 102 -41.00 14.67 -1.44
N LEU A 103 -40.24 15.60 -1.95
CA LEU A 103 -40.41 16.19 -3.26
C LEU A 103 -40.08 15.16 -4.35
N GLU A 104 -40.93 15.11 -5.33
CA GLU A 104 -40.91 14.24 -6.51
C GLU A 104 -39.59 14.36 -7.29
N HIS A 105 -38.96 13.23 -7.59
CA HIS A 105 -37.80 13.15 -8.45
C HIS A 105 -38.21 13.15 -9.91
N SER A 106 -37.47 13.92 -10.71
CA SER A 106 -37.64 14.07 -12.13
C SER A 106 -37.52 12.77 -12.93
N GLU A 107 -38.38 12.62 -13.93
CA GLU A 107 -38.59 11.46 -14.79
C GLU A 107 -37.37 11.03 -15.65
N ASP A 108 -36.31 11.84 -15.75
CA ASP A 108 -35.17 11.58 -16.63
C ASP A 108 -34.24 10.43 -16.17
N ASN A 109 -34.19 10.14 -14.87
CA ASN A 109 -33.43 8.98 -14.37
C ASN A 109 -34.11 7.63 -14.65
N SER A 110 -35.40 7.65 -15.00
CA SER A 110 -36.18 6.44 -15.27
C SER A 110 -35.85 5.81 -16.65
N LEU A 111 -35.50 6.62 -17.65
CA LEU A 111 -35.20 6.12 -18.99
C LEU A 111 -33.80 5.44 -19.07
N ALA A 112 -32.79 6.03 -18.46
CA ALA A 112 -31.46 5.44 -18.40
C ALA A 112 -31.44 4.14 -17.57
N SER A 113 -32.22 4.08 -16.49
CA SER A 113 -32.37 2.87 -15.67
C SER A 113 -33.16 1.78 -16.42
N LYS A 114 -34.23 2.13 -17.14
CA LYS A 114 -34.99 1.17 -17.96
C LYS A 114 -34.16 0.56 -19.10
N VAL A 115 -33.35 1.37 -19.80
CA VAL A 115 -32.45 0.87 -20.85
C VAL A 115 -31.36 -0.05 -20.30
N LYS A 116 -30.90 0.18 -19.07
CA LYS A 116 -29.94 -0.70 -18.38
C LYS A 116 -30.60 -2.00 -17.87
N GLN A 117 -31.83 -1.91 -17.40
CA GLN A 117 -32.63 -3.09 -17.02
C GLN A 117 -32.84 -4.05 -18.20
N GLU A 118 -33.18 -3.53 -19.38
CA GLU A 118 -33.31 -4.34 -20.60
C GLU A 118 -32.00 -5.03 -20.99
N ARG A 119 -30.83 -4.44 -20.69
CA ARG A 119 -29.52 -5.06 -20.95
C ARG A 119 -29.06 -6.04 -19.89
N ARG A 120 -29.73 -6.16 -18.75
CA ARG A 120 -29.35 -7.00 -17.58
C ARG A 120 -27.87 -6.82 -17.16
N GLN A 121 -27.39 -5.58 -17.18
CA GLN A 121 -26.04 -5.22 -16.77
C GLN A 121 -26.10 -4.28 -15.57
N ILE A 122 -25.34 -4.60 -14.51
CA ILE A 122 -25.26 -3.81 -13.27
C ILE A 122 -23.79 -3.44 -13.01
N ASN A 123 -23.52 -2.14 -12.88
CA ASN A 123 -22.20 -1.65 -12.53
C ASN A 123 -22.11 -1.48 -11.01
N ILE A 124 -21.13 -2.14 -10.40
CA ILE A 124 -20.99 -2.21 -8.94
C ILE A 124 -19.62 -1.64 -8.53
N ALA A 125 -19.63 -0.77 -7.52
CA ALA A 125 -18.41 -0.35 -6.84
C ALA A 125 -18.33 -1.01 -5.45
N LEU A 126 -17.20 -1.69 -5.15
CA LEU A 126 -16.90 -2.21 -3.82
C LEU A 126 -16.24 -1.12 -3.01
N VAL A 127 -16.87 -0.73 -1.90
CA VAL A 127 -16.39 0.29 -0.97
C VAL A 127 -16.27 -0.32 0.42
N GLY A 128 -15.42 0.22 1.27
CA GLY A 128 -15.29 -0.21 2.67
C GLY A 128 -13.90 0.06 3.22
N ASN A 129 -13.77 -0.10 4.52
CA ASN A 129 -12.51 0.16 5.22
C ASN A 129 -11.37 -0.76 4.74
N PRO A 130 -10.10 -0.38 4.92
CA PRO A 130 -9.00 -1.31 4.73
C PRO A 130 -9.22 -2.61 5.52
N ASN A 131 -8.85 -3.74 4.93
CA ASN A 131 -8.93 -5.07 5.54
C ASN A 131 -10.34 -5.62 5.86
N CYS A 132 -11.43 -4.97 5.43
CA CYS A 132 -12.80 -5.48 5.60
C CYS A 132 -13.16 -6.65 4.66
N GLY A 133 -12.29 -7.01 3.69
CA GLY A 133 -12.47 -8.15 2.80
C GLY A 133 -12.96 -7.82 1.39
N LYS A 134 -12.84 -6.57 0.90
CA LYS A 134 -13.23 -6.15 -0.46
C LYS A 134 -12.67 -7.04 -1.55
N THR A 135 -11.34 -7.16 -1.57
CA THR A 135 -10.64 -7.99 -2.57
C THR A 135 -11.00 -9.48 -2.45
N SER A 136 -11.41 -9.94 -1.27
CA SER A 136 -11.90 -11.31 -1.09
C SER A 136 -13.22 -11.54 -1.81
N LEU A 137 -14.17 -10.60 -1.69
CA LEU A 137 -15.42 -10.64 -2.44
C LEU A 137 -15.18 -10.52 -3.95
N PHE A 138 -14.33 -9.57 -4.34
CA PHE A 138 -13.95 -9.37 -5.74
C PHE A 138 -13.39 -10.65 -6.38
N ASN A 139 -12.42 -11.29 -5.72
CA ASN A 139 -11.80 -12.52 -6.21
C ASN A 139 -12.79 -13.71 -6.20
N PHE A 140 -13.73 -13.74 -5.26
CA PHE A 140 -14.77 -14.77 -5.21
C PHE A 140 -15.75 -14.63 -6.37
N ALA A 141 -16.15 -13.39 -6.68
CA ALA A 141 -17.18 -13.10 -7.67
C ALA A 141 -16.62 -13.09 -9.12
N SER A 142 -15.46 -12.53 -9.36
CA SER A 142 -14.89 -12.34 -10.72
C SER A 142 -14.16 -13.58 -11.27
N GLY A 143 -13.76 -14.52 -10.42
CA GLY A 143 -13.02 -15.72 -10.82
C GLY A 143 -11.72 -15.39 -11.57
N ALA A 144 -11.56 -15.90 -12.82
CA ALA A 144 -10.38 -15.70 -13.67
C ALA A 144 -10.48 -14.46 -14.59
N HIS A 145 -11.53 -13.65 -14.52
CA HIS A 145 -11.80 -12.54 -15.46
C HIS A 145 -11.39 -11.17 -14.89
N GLU A 146 -10.14 -11.03 -14.43
CA GLU A 146 -9.64 -9.77 -13.88
C GLU A 146 -8.97 -8.91 -14.96
N ARG A 147 -9.24 -7.59 -14.94
CA ARG A 147 -8.46 -6.56 -15.63
C ARG A 147 -7.95 -5.55 -14.62
N VAL A 148 -6.68 -5.18 -14.70
CA VAL A 148 -6.11 -4.08 -13.92
C VAL A 148 -6.23 -2.82 -14.76
N GLY A 149 -7.08 -1.89 -14.34
CA GLY A 149 -7.21 -0.56 -14.94
C GLY A 149 -6.15 0.38 -14.36
N ASN A 150 -5.29 0.95 -15.21
CA ASN A 150 -4.43 2.08 -14.85
C ASN A 150 -5.11 3.36 -15.33
N TYR A 151 -5.63 4.16 -14.41
CA TYR A 151 -6.22 5.45 -14.75
C TYR A 151 -5.17 6.56 -14.76
N SER A 152 -5.22 7.40 -15.78
CA SER A 152 -4.26 8.50 -15.98
C SER A 152 -4.39 9.54 -14.86
N GLY A 153 -3.32 9.75 -14.11
CA GLY A 153 -3.21 10.83 -13.13
C GLY A 153 -3.10 10.42 -11.66
N VAL A 154 -3.43 9.17 -11.31
CA VAL A 154 -3.27 8.64 -9.95
C VAL A 154 -2.64 7.26 -10.02
N THR A 155 -1.59 7.00 -9.23
CA THR A 155 -0.92 5.69 -9.13
C THR A 155 -1.71 4.69 -8.27
N VAL A 156 -3.03 4.61 -8.48
CA VAL A 156 -3.91 3.72 -7.74
C VAL A 156 -4.47 2.69 -8.72
N ASP A 157 -4.18 1.42 -8.49
CA ASP A 157 -4.68 0.32 -9.31
C ASP A 157 -6.08 -0.07 -8.80
N ALA A 158 -7.15 0.29 -9.51
CA ALA A 158 -8.45 -0.33 -9.33
C ALA A 158 -8.52 -1.63 -10.15
N LYS A 159 -9.14 -2.65 -9.59
CA LYS A 159 -9.37 -3.91 -10.30
C LYS A 159 -10.79 -3.95 -10.83
N GLU A 160 -10.94 -4.29 -12.08
CA GLU A 160 -12.23 -4.50 -12.72
C GLU A 160 -12.43 -5.99 -13.00
N GLY A 161 -13.61 -6.48 -12.71
CA GLY A 161 -14.00 -7.87 -12.94
C GLY A 161 -15.43 -8.00 -13.39
N LYS A 162 -15.75 -9.16 -13.96
CA LYS A 162 -17.11 -9.49 -14.37
C LYS A 162 -17.59 -10.74 -13.63
N ALA A 163 -18.83 -10.70 -13.18
CA ALA A 163 -19.52 -11.83 -12.60
C ALA A 163 -20.87 -12.03 -13.28
N PHE A 164 -21.40 -13.26 -13.24
CA PHE A 164 -22.70 -13.59 -13.80
C PHE A 164 -23.52 -14.29 -12.73
N PHE A 165 -24.73 -13.81 -12.49
CA PHE A 165 -25.63 -14.39 -11.51
C PHE A 165 -27.09 -14.07 -11.90
N GLU A 166 -27.99 -15.08 -11.88
CA GLU A 166 -29.40 -14.96 -12.19
C GLU A 166 -29.73 -14.17 -13.50
N GLY A 167 -28.93 -14.38 -14.55
CA GLY A 167 -29.12 -13.71 -15.84
C GLY A 167 -28.60 -12.28 -15.94
N TYR A 168 -27.99 -11.75 -14.86
CA TYR A 168 -27.38 -10.44 -14.85
C TYR A 168 -25.87 -10.54 -15.00
N GLN A 169 -25.31 -9.60 -15.75
CA GLN A 169 -23.87 -9.36 -15.80
C GLN A 169 -23.52 -8.25 -14.84
N PHE A 170 -22.68 -8.54 -13.87
CA PHE A 170 -22.14 -7.56 -12.93
C PHE A 170 -20.76 -7.12 -13.38
N ASN A 171 -20.60 -5.82 -13.59
CA ASN A 171 -19.29 -5.20 -13.79
C ASN A 171 -18.84 -4.65 -12.44
N ILE A 172 -17.86 -5.30 -11.83
CA ILE A 172 -17.43 -5.02 -10.46
C ILE A 172 -16.12 -4.25 -10.48
N VAL A 173 -16.06 -3.12 -9.79
CA VAL A 173 -14.84 -2.34 -9.57
C VAL A 173 -14.45 -2.46 -8.10
N ASP A 174 -13.24 -3.00 -7.82
CA ASP A 174 -12.66 -3.05 -6.47
C ASP A 174 -11.94 -1.75 -6.19
N LEU A 175 -12.55 -0.88 -5.37
CA LEU A 175 -11.98 0.40 -4.99
C LEU A 175 -11.01 0.24 -3.81
N PRO A 176 -9.99 1.10 -3.70
CA PRO A 176 -9.07 1.11 -2.56
C PRO A 176 -9.81 1.19 -1.23
N GLY A 177 -9.20 0.63 -0.17
CA GLY A 177 -9.75 0.74 1.18
C GLY A 177 -9.64 2.16 1.71
N THR A 178 -10.75 2.70 2.20
CA THR A 178 -10.79 4.03 2.79
C THR A 178 -11.61 4.04 4.07
N TYR A 179 -11.22 4.90 5.02
CA TYR A 179 -11.99 5.12 6.26
C TYR A 179 -12.99 6.25 6.12
N SER A 180 -12.77 7.15 5.18
CA SER A 180 -13.64 8.29 4.90
C SER A 180 -13.54 8.68 3.42
N LEU A 181 -14.45 9.52 2.96
CA LEU A 181 -14.43 10.16 1.63
C LEU A 181 -13.79 11.56 1.69
N SER A 182 -12.90 11.79 2.64
CA SER A 182 -12.12 13.02 2.72
C SER A 182 -10.95 12.96 1.71
N ALA A 183 -10.54 14.10 1.17
CA ALA A 183 -9.51 14.17 0.13
C ALA A 183 -8.07 14.19 0.68
N TYR A 184 -7.76 13.41 1.73
CA TYR A 184 -6.44 13.42 2.36
C TYR A 184 -5.44 12.49 1.71
N SER A 185 -5.87 11.30 1.32
CA SER A 185 -5.01 10.36 0.61
C SER A 185 -5.38 10.31 -0.87
N PRO A 186 -4.43 9.99 -1.76
CA PRO A 186 -4.73 9.75 -3.16
C PRO A 186 -5.77 8.66 -3.36
N GLU A 187 -5.80 7.66 -2.48
CA GLU A 187 -6.75 6.57 -2.48
C GLU A 187 -8.16 7.05 -2.13
N GLU A 188 -8.32 7.88 -1.08
CA GLU A 188 -9.61 8.47 -0.70
C GLU A 188 -10.16 9.37 -1.81
N LEU A 189 -9.29 10.20 -2.38
CA LEU A 189 -9.64 11.06 -3.50
C LEU A 189 -10.10 10.24 -4.72
N TYR A 190 -9.39 9.15 -5.02
CA TYR A 190 -9.76 8.26 -6.12
C TYR A 190 -11.13 7.61 -5.90
N VAL A 191 -11.36 7.04 -4.70
CA VAL A 191 -12.67 6.45 -4.34
C VAL A 191 -13.79 7.47 -4.52
N ARG A 192 -13.60 8.67 -4.00
CA ARG A 192 -14.58 9.75 -4.09
C ARG A 192 -14.88 10.14 -5.55
N LYS A 193 -13.84 10.34 -6.38
CA LYS A 193 -14.01 10.64 -7.81
C LYS A 193 -14.74 9.52 -8.54
N GLN A 194 -14.37 8.28 -8.30
CA GLN A 194 -14.99 7.13 -8.93
C GLN A 194 -16.49 7.03 -8.60
N LEU A 195 -16.87 7.30 -7.35
CA LEU A 195 -18.28 7.26 -6.92
C LEU A 195 -19.11 8.39 -7.50
N ILE A 196 -18.52 9.57 -7.73
CA ILE A 196 -19.22 10.76 -8.19
C ILE A 196 -19.20 10.86 -9.72
N GLU A 197 -18.05 10.62 -10.37
CA GLU A 197 -17.90 10.78 -11.82
C GLU A 197 -18.43 9.58 -12.61
N GLU A 198 -18.20 8.33 -12.11
CA GLU A 198 -18.62 7.10 -12.79
C GLU A 198 -20.00 6.60 -12.33
N THR A 199 -20.53 7.16 -11.25
CA THR A 199 -21.85 6.85 -10.67
C THR A 199 -22.27 5.38 -10.84
N PRO A 200 -21.80 4.45 -9.98
CA PRO A 200 -22.18 3.04 -10.06
C PRO A 200 -23.68 2.86 -9.86
N ASP A 201 -24.25 1.83 -10.47
CA ASP A 201 -25.68 1.52 -10.31
C ASP A 201 -26.02 1.12 -8.87
N VAL A 202 -25.12 0.35 -8.22
CA VAL A 202 -25.21 -0.04 -6.81
C VAL A 202 -23.83 -0.04 -6.16
N ILE A 203 -23.73 0.49 -4.95
CA ILE A 203 -22.53 0.39 -4.10
C ILE A 203 -22.68 -0.81 -3.17
N ILE A 204 -21.64 -1.65 -3.10
CA ILE A 204 -21.54 -2.64 -2.03
C ILE A 204 -20.58 -2.07 -0.98
N ASN A 205 -21.12 -1.64 0.15
CA ASN A 205 -20.33 -1.20 1.29
C ASN A 205 -20.01 -2.40 2.19
N ILE A 206 -18.72 -2.79 2.25
CA ILE A 206 -18.28 -3.95 3.00
C ILE A 206 -17.83 -3.52 4.38
N LEU A 207 -18.54 -4.00 5.41
CA LEU A 207 -18.33 -3.68 6.81
C LEU A 207 -17.69 -4.85 7.53
N ASP A 208 -16.69 -4.59 8.34
CA ASP A 208 -16.15 -5.57 9.29
C ASP A 208 -17.10 -5.68 10.49
N SER A 209 -17.79 -6.81 10.62
CA SER A 209 -18.75 -7.06 11.70
C SER A 209 -18.10 -7.03 13.08
N SER A 210 -16.80 -7.26 13.19
CA SER A 210 -16.08 -7.23 14.46
C SER A 210 -15.81 -5.79 14.95
N ASN A 211 -15.90 -4.77 14.06
CA ASN A 211 -15.64 -3.36 14.34
C ASN A 211 -16.72 -2.46 13.75
N LEU A 212 -17.98 -2.80 14.01
CA LEU A 212 -19.13 -2.24 13.31
C LEU A 212 -19.26 -0.72 13.49
N GLU A 213 -19.15 -0.21 14.73
CA GLU A 213 -19.34 1.23 15.06
C GLU A 213 -18.41 2.12 14.21
N ARG A 214 -17.18 1.72 14.04
CA ARG A 214 -16.21 2.46 13.22
C ARG A 214 -16.49 2.35 11.73
N ASN A 215 -16.85 1.14 11.25
CA ASN A 215 -17.12 0.94 9.83
C ASN A 215 -18.36 1.71 9.36
N LEU A 216 -19.32 1.96 10.26
CA LEU A 216 -20.51 2.76 9.98
C LEU A 216 -20.21 4.24 9.71
N TYR A 217 -19.05 4.78 10.12
CA TYR A 217 -18.70 6.15 9.81
C TYR A 217 -18.58 6.40 8.28
N LEU A 218 -17.94 5.50 7.54
CA LEU A 218 -17.94 5.57 6.07
C LEU A 218 -19.35 5.42 5.50
N THR A 219 -20.18 4.55 6.10
CA THR A 219 -21.59 4.37 5.71
C THR A 219 -22.36 5.68 5.80
N THR A 220 -22.17 6.48 6.85
CA THR A 220 -22.83 7.78 6.98
C THR A 220 -22.45 8.74 5.86
N GLN A 221 -21.20 8.71 5.41
CA GLN A 221 -20.76 9.56 4.29
C GLN A 221 -21.30 9.08 2.94
N LEU A 222 -21.47 7.76 2.76
CA LEU A 222 -22.11 7.20 1.57
C LEU A 222 -23.62 7.50 1.53
N ILE A 223 -24.27 7.55 2.70
CA ILE A 223 -25.67 8.01 2.81
C ILE A 223 -25.81 9.46 2.37
N ASP A 224 -24.89 10.34 2.78
CA ASP A 224 -24.88 11.75 2.36
C ASP A 224 -24.74 11.92 0.83
N LEU A 225 -24.04 10.98 0.13
CA LEU A 225 -23.92 10.96 -1.32
C LEU A 225 -25.22 10.57 -2.05
N ASN A 226 -26.17 9.98 -1.34
CA ASN A 226 -27.47 9.58 -1.87
C ASN A 226 -27.41 8.58 -3.04
N LEU A 227 -26.48 7.59 -2.98
CA LEU A 227 -26.34 6.54 -3.96
C LEU A 227 -27.00 5.25 -3.47
N ARG A 228 -27.50 4.39 -4.38
CA ARG A 228 -28.03 3.08 -4.04
C ARG A 228 -26.94 2.21 -3.43
N MET A 229 -27.19 1.67 -2.24
CA MET A 229 -26.18 0.96 -1.47
C MET A 229 -26.74 -0.31 -0.83
N VAL A 230 -25.93 -1.36 -0.79
CA VAL A 230 -26.14 -2.58 -0.01
C VAL A 230 -24.95 -2.76 0.93
N CYS A 231 -25.18 -3.05 2.20
CA CYS A 231 -24.13 -3.31 3.17
C CYS A 231 -23.89 -4.82 3.33
N ALA A 232 -22.65 -5.26 3.12
CA ALA A 232 -22.22 -6.62 3.40
C ALA A 232 -21.49 -6.67 4.75
N LEU A 233 -22.10 -7.32 5.75
CA LEU A 233 -21.51 -7.54 7.06
C LEU A 233 -20.54 -8.73 6.99
N ASN A 234 -19.30 -8.48 6.61
CA ASN A 234 -18.29 -9.52 6.44
C ASN A 234 -17.63 -9.89 7.78
N MET A 235 -16.91 -11.02 7.80
CA MET A 235 -16.33 -11.57 9.03
C MET A 235 -17.40 -11.85 10.10
N TYR A 236 -18.60 -12.14 9.67
CA TYR A 236 -19.72 -12.37 10.57
C TYR A 236 -19.49 -13.58 11.49
N ASP A 237 -18.74 -14.58 11.04
CA ASP A 237 -18.30 -15.71 11.85
C ASP A 237 -17.39 -15.32 13.02
N GLU A 238 -16.61 -14.25 12.89
CA GLU A 238 -15.79 -13.72 14.00
C GLU A 238 -16.67 -13.04 15.05
N ALA A 239 -17.68 -12.27 14.63
CA ALA A 239 -18.67 -11.68 15.51
C ALA A 239 -19.50 -12.75 16.23
N GLU A 240 -19.94 -13.81 15.51
CA GLU A 240 -20.63 -14.96 16.10
C GLU A 240 -19.77 -15.69 17.15
N LYS A 241 -18.48 -15.94 16.85
CA LYS A 241 -17.55 -16.57 17.78
C LYS A 241 -17.30 -15.72 19.03
N ARG A 242 -17.29 -14.40 18.90
CA ARG A 242 -17.16 -13.45 20.03
C ARG A 242 -18.47 -13.39 20.86
N GLY A 243 -19.58 -13.78 20.27
CA GLY A 243 -20.92 -13.75 20.90
C GLY A 243 -21.56 -12.38 20.80
N ASP A 244 -21.24 -11.62 19.76
CA ASP A 244 -21.87 -10.33 19.49
C ASP A 244 -23.33 -10.53 19.12
N ASN A 245 -24.19 -9.63 19.61
CA ASN A 245 -25.59 -9.59 19.21
C ASN A 245 -25.76 -8.48 18.18
N ILE A 246 -25.96 -8.88 16.90
CA ILE A 246 -26.16 -7.94 15.79
C ILE A 246 -27.51 -8.22 15.16
N ASP A 247 -28.53 -7.42 15.45
CA ASP A 247 -29.80 -7.44 14.70
C ASP A 247 -29.60 -6.63 13.40
N TYR A 248 -29.01 -7.29 12.40
CA TYR A 248 -28.71 -6.66 11.11
C TYR A 248 -29.95 -6.23 10.33
N LYS A 249 -31.14 -6.85 10.58
CA LYS A 249 -32.38 -6.47 9.93
C LYS A 249 -32.87 -5.13 10.49
N HIS A 250 -32.93 -5.02 11.80
CA HIS A 250 -33.34 -3.76 12.46
C HIS A 250 -32.33 -2.65 12.21
N LEU A 251 -31.03 -2.95 12.29
CA LEU A 251 -29.95 -2.00 11.97
C LEU A 251 -30.07 -1.48 10.53
N GLY A 252 -30.30 -2.36 9.55
CA GLY A 252 -30.54 -2.00 8.17
C GLY A 252 -31.77 -1.12 7.96
N SER A 253 -32.87 -1.40 8.67
CA SER A 253 -34.09 -0.59 8.62
C SER A 253 -33.88 0.82 9.20
N LEU A 254 -33.11 0.95 10.27
CA LEU A 254 -32.74 2.23 10.89
C LEU A 254 -31.79 3.06 9.99
N LEU A 255 -30.92 2.40 9.23
CA LEU A 255 -30.01 3.04 8.27
C LEU A 255 -30.63 3.25 6.88
N GLY A 256 -31.81 2.69 6.62
CA GLY A 256 -32.44 2.71 5.29
C GLY A 256 -31.66 1.94 4.22
N VAL A 257 -30.76 1.03 4.60
CA VAL A 257 -29.87 0.30 3.71
C VAL A 257 -29.94 -1.20 4.01
N PRO A 258 -30.17 -2.06 3.00
CA PRO A 258 -30.18 -3.50 3.20
C PRO A 258 -28.83 -4.02 3.70
N MET A 259 -28.86 -4.89 4.72
CA MET A 259 -27.68 -5.50 5.31
C MET A 259 -27.69 -7.03 5.16
N VAL A 260 -26.54 -7.58 4.76
CA VAL A 260 -26.39 -9.02 4.52
C VAL A 260 -25.20 -9.56 5.31
N PRO A 261 -25.41 -10.52 6.24
CA PRO A 261 -24.30 -11.22 6.88
C PRO A 261 -23.54 -12.07 5.86
N THR A 262 -22.21 -11.94 5.84
CA THR A 262 -21.34 -12.63 4.88
C THR A 262 -20.04 -13.12 5.51
N VAL A 263 -19.49 -14.20 4.93
CA VAL A 263 -18.14 -14.70 5.23
C VAL A 263 -17.49 -15.04 3.88
N PHE A 264 -16.78 -14.07 3.31
CA PHE A 264 -16.27 -14.22 1.94
C PHE A 264 -15.23 -15.33 1.78
N THR A 265 -14.53 -15.72 2.84
CA THR A 265 -13.57 -16.84 2.80
C THR A 265 -14.23 -18.20 2.55
N SER A 266 -15.48 -18.38 2.99
CA SER A 266 -16.28 -19.59 2.79
C SER A 266 -17.36 -19.44 1.71
N GLY A 267 -17.62 -18.22 1.22
CA GLY A 267 -18.72 -17.93 0.30
C GLY A 267 -20.09 -17.78 0.96
N ARG A 268 -20.18 -17.96 2.30
CA ARG A 268 -21.44 -17.84 3.05
C ARG A 268 -22.06 -16.45 2.84
N GLY A 269 -23.34 -16.41 2.45
CA GLY A 269 -24.11 -15.18 2.28
C GLY A 269 -23.88 -14.44 0.95
N VAL A 270 -22.94 -14.88 0.09
CA VAL A 270 -22.60 -14.17 -1.16
C VAL A 270 -23.75 -14.24 -2.17
N LYS A 271 -24.38 -15.41 -2.36
CA LYS A 271 -25.55 -15.54 -3.25
C LYS A 271 -26.69 -14.60 -2.83
N LYS A 272 -26.99 -14.56 -1.51
CA LYS A 272 -28.00 -13.65 -0.95
C LYS A 272 -27.65 -12.18 -1.18
N LEU A 273 -26.37 -11.85 -1.09
CA LEU A 273 -25.88 -10.49 -1.36
C LEU A 273 -26.18 -10.08 -2.81
N PHE A 274 -25.83 -10.92 -3.80
CA PHE A 274 -26.11 -10.65 -5.21
C PHE A 274 -27.61 -10.56 -5.52
N HIS A 275 -28.41 -11.40 -4.92
CA HIS A 275 -29.86 -11.33 -5.05
C HIS A 275 -30.43 -9.99 -4.53
N ILE A 276 -29.98 -9.53 -3.36
CA ILE A 276 -30.39 -8.23 -2.80
C ILE A 276 -29.88 -7.05 -3.66
N ILE A 277 -28.73 -7.18 -4.31
CA ILE A 277 -28.24 -6.18 -5.25
C ILE A 277 -29.16 -6.05 -6.45
N ILE A 278 -29.61 -7.18 -7.03
CA ILE A 278 -30.60 -7.16 -8.12
C ILE A 278 -31.86 -6.45 -7.67
N ASN A 279 -32.42 -6.84 -6.52
CA ASN A 279 -33.62 -6.22 -5.97
C ASN A 279 -33.46 -4.71 -5.72
N THR A 280 -32.29 -4.29 -5.24
CA THR A 280 -31.97 -2.87 -5.02
C THR A 280 -31.82 -2.10 -6.35
N PHE A 281 -31.33 -2.76 -7.39
CA PHE A 281 -31.19 -2.19 -8.72
C PHE A 281 -32.54 -2.03 -9.42
N GLU A 282 -33.41 -3.03 -9.35
CA GLU A 282 -34.69 -3.07 -10.06
C GLU A 282 -35.80 -2.28 -9.36
N GLY A 283 -35.64 -1.98 -8.08
CA GLY A 283 -36.69 -1.31 -7.28
C GLY A 283 -37.69 -2.29 -6.68
N ALA A 284 -38.53 -1.82 -5.75
CA ALA A 284 -39.36 -2.65 -4.91
C ALA A 284 -40.59 -3.35 -5.59
N ASP A 285 -40.78 -3.18 -6.89
CA ASP A 285 -41.97 -3.67 -7.62
C ASP A 285 -41.97 -5.19 -7.88
N TYR A 286 -40.90 -5.88 -7.54
CA TYR A 286 -40.76 -7.33 -7.75
C TYR A 286 -41.29 -8.21 -6.60
N LEU A 287 -41.68 -7.60 -5.49
CA LEU A 287 -42.23 -8.31 -4.34
C LEU A 287 -43.77 -8.13 -4.30
N ASP A 288 -44.48 -9.22 -4.05
CA ASP A 288 -45.91 -9.13 -3.77
C ASP A 288 -46.16 -8.36 -2.46
N ASP A 289 -47.43 -7.98 -2.20
CA ASP A 289 -47.89 -7.29 -0.98
C ASP A 289 -47.52 -8.03 0.32
N LYS A 290 -47.04 -9.28 0.21
CA LYS A 290 -46.61 -10.14 1.32
C LYS A 290 -45.07 -10.29 1.41
N GLY A 291 -44.31 -9.63 0.49
CA GLY A 291 -42.86 -9.70 0.48
C GLY A 291 -42.27 -11.00 -0.10
N HIS A 292 -43.04 -11.75 -0.88
CA HIS A 292 -42.57 -12.89 -1.65
C HIS A 292 -42.28 -12.48 -3.08
N LEU A 293 -41.34 -13.16 -3.75
CA LEU A 293 -41.11 -12.98 -5.19
C LEU A 293 -42.43 -13.18 -5.94
N ASN A 294 -42.74 -12.24 -6.84
CA ASN A 294 -43.92 -12.37 -7.70
C ASN A 294 -43.83 -13.67 -8.50
N LYS A 295 -44.93 -14.44 -8.55
CA LYS A 295 -44.97 -15.79 -9.15
C LYS A 295 -44.54 -15.81 -10.62
N GLU A 296 -44.74 -14.74 -11.37
CA GLU A 296 -44.31 -14.61 -12.78
C GLU A 296 -42.79 -14.51 -12.87
N VAL A 297 -42.14 -13.68 -12.01
CA VAL A 297 -40.69 -13.53 -11.92
C VAL A 297 -40.02 -14.82 -11.45
N ALA A 298 -40.61 -15.51 -10.47
CA ALA A 298 -40.09 -16.81 -10.02
C ALA A 298 -40.15 -17.88 -11.12
N LYS A 299 -41.12 -17.80 -12.03
CA LYS A 299 -41.25 -18.68 -13.19
C LYS A 299 -40.22 -18.39 -14.27
N GLU A 300 -39.99 -17.11 -14.58
CA GLU A 300 -38.94 -16.68 -15.52
C GLU A 300 -37.52 -17.06 -15.04
N ILE A 301 -37.24 -16.89 -13.75
CA ILE A 301 -35.96 -17.30 -13.14
C ILE A 301 -35.76 -18.82 -13.28
N LYS A 302 -36.81 -19.59 -13.07
CA LYS A 302 -36.77 -21.04 -13.16
C LYS A 302 -36.57 -21.53 -14.61
N GLU A 303 -37.27 -20.93 -15.58
CA GLU A 303 -37.13 -21.24 -17.01
C GLU A 303 -35.73 -20.85 -17.54
N TRP A 304 -35.17 -19.78 -17.04
CA TRP A 304 -33.79 -19.37 -17.37
C TRP A 304 -32.77 -20.33 -16.76
N HIS A 305 -32.94 -20.73 -15.50
CA HIS A 305 -32.07 -21.67 -14.79
C HIS A 305 -31.98 -23.02 -15.55
N ASP A 306 -33.09 -23.53 -16.08
CA ASP A 306 -33.16 -24.78 -16.82
C ASP A 306 -32.52 -24.67 -18.24
N THR A 307 -32.36 -23.44 -18.76
CA THR A 307 -31.82 -23.19 -20.12
C THR A 307 -30.30 -22.98 -20.15
N TYR A 308 -29.65 -22.51 -19.04
CA TYR A 308 -28.24 -22.08 -19.04
C TYR A 308 -27.32 -22.81 -18.04
N HIS A 309 -27.59 -24.08 -17.76
CA HIS A 309 -26.91 -24.89 -16.74
C HIS A 309 -25.47 -25.34 -17.05
N SER A 310 -24.64 -24.61 -17.74
CA SER A 310 -23.27 -25.07 -18.08
C SER A 310 -22.09 -24.35 -17.41
N SER A 311 -22.32 -23.44 -16.44
CA SER A 311 -21.22 -22.79 -15.72
C SER A 311 -21.56 -22.45 -14.27
N GLU A 312 -21.92 -23.47 -13.49
CA GLU A 312 -22.19 -23.31 -12.05
C GLU A 312 -20.93 -23.40 -11.20
N ILE A 313 -20.84 -22.47 -10.25
CA ILE A 313 -19.95 -22.58 -9.10
C ILE A 313 -20.59 -23.57 -8.11
N HIS A 314 -20.16 -24.84 -8.16
CA HIS A 314 -20.56 -25.84 -7.17
C HIS A 314 -19.83 -25.63 -5.84
N HIS A 315 -20.56 -25.28 -4.76
CA HIS A 315 -20.14 -25.45 -3.39
C HIS A 315 -21.28 -26.03 -2.54
N GLU A 316 -21.03 -27.23 -2.00
CA GLU A 316 -21.93 -28.10 -1.22
C GLU A 316 -22.06 -27.66 0.25
N HIS A 317 -22.49 -26.48 0.63
CA HIS A 317 -22.78 -26.14 2.05
C HIS A 317 -23.81 -25.01 2.24
N ASP A 318 -24.90 -24.99 1.46
CA ASP A 318 -25.95 -23.95 1.58
C ASP A 318 -27.31 -24.41 2.15
N GLU A 319 -27.38 -25.54 2.90
CA GLU A 319 -28.67 -26.04 3.41
C GLU A 319 -29.23 -25.25 4.61
N ASP A 320 -28.45 -24.42 5.31
CA ASP A 320 -28.89 -23.77 6.56
C ASP A 320 -29.65 -22.43 6.39
N PHE A 321 -29.86 -21.92 5.19
CA PHE A 321 -30.50 -20.63 4.94
C PHE A 321 -31.77 -20.66 4.06
N ALA A 322 -32.33 -21.82 3.79
CA ALA A 322 -33.49 -21.97 2.88
C ALA A 322 -34.83 -21.47 3.45
N SER A 323 -34.92 -21.07 4.71
CA SER A 323 -36.19 -20.70 5.37
C SER A 323 -36.24 -19.25 5.90
N GLY A 324 -35.40 -18.36 5.46
CA GLY A 324 -35.39 -16.97 5.93
C GLY A 324 -36.33 -16.08 5.12
N GLU A 325 -37.48 -15.70 5.66
CA GLU A 325 -38.39 -14.67 5.14
C GLU A 325 -37.59 -13.36 4.89
N ILE A 326 -37.66 -12.82 3.66
CA ILE A 326 -37.09 -11.50 3.33
C ILE A 326 -37.98 -10.45 4.04
N PRO A 327 -37.41 -9.51 4.79
CA PRO A 327 -38.19 -8.50 5.50
C PRO A 327 -38.95 -7.62 4.52
N LYS A 328 -40.26 -7.43 4.77
CA LYS A 328 -41.19 -6.68 3.95
C LYS A 328 -40.92 -5.20 3.68
N ASN A 329 -39.88 -4.61 4.24
CA ASN A 329 -39.63 -3.18 4.21
C ASN A 329 -38.16 -2.86 3.88
N VAL A 330 -37.64 -3.44 2.80
CA VAL A 330 -36.29 -3.06 2.31
C VAL A 330 -36.41 -2.23 1.03
N THR A 331 -37.22 -1.19 1.09
CA THR A 331 -37.10 -0.05 0.18
C THR A 331 -36.03 0.86 0.74
N SER A 332 -35.12 1.37 -0.08
CA SER A 332 -34.16 2.39 0.32
C SER A 332 -34.92 3.67 0.69
N LYS A 333 -35.33 3.77 1.95
CA LYS A 333 -35.84 5.02 2.49
C LYS A 333 -34.66 5.97 2.50
N HIS A 334 -34.79 7.11 1.84
CA HIS A 334 -33.83 8.19 1.97
C HIS A 334 -33.80 8.67 3.41
N ILE A 335 -32.82 8.22 4.16
CA ILE A 335 -32.58 8.68 5.54
C ILE A 335 -31.59 9.82 5.46
N HIS A 336 -31.92 10.95 6.03
CA HIS A 336 -31.00 12.07 6.24
C HIS A 336 -30.49 12.03 7.68
N ILE A 337 -29.16 12.10 7.81
CA ILE A 337 -28.54 12.28 9.11
C ILE A 337 -28.87 13.68 9.58
N ASN A 338 -29.39 13.83 10.80
CA ASN A 338 -29.70 15.11 11.41
C ASN A 338 -28.47 15.63 12.12
N TYR A 339 -27.92 16.74 11.62
CA TYR A 339 -26.71 17.38 12.17
C TYR A 339 -26.99 18.39 13.30
N GLY A 340 -28.26 18.49 13.75
CA GLY A 340 -28.70 19.49 14.70
C GLY A 340 -29.21 20.76 14.03
N GLN A 341 -30.13 21.49 14.70
CA GLN A 341 -30.90 22.58 14.11
C GLN A 341 -30.03 23.64 13.43
N ASN A 342 -28.95 24.06 14.07
CA ASN A 342 -28.09 25.14 13.55
C ASN A 342 -27.34 24.76 12.27
N LEU A 343 -26.82 23.52 12.24
CA LEU A 343 -26.14 23.00 11.06
C LEU A 343 -27.13 22.69 9.92
N GLU A 344 -28.32 22.15 10.22
CA GLU A 344 -29.34 21.87 9.21
C GLU A 344 -29.87 23.13 8.53
N GLU A 345 -30.09 24.20 9.29
CA GLU A 345 -30.45 25.50 8.72
C GLU A 345 -29.33 26.04 7.81
N GLY A 346 -28.07 25.87 8.24
CA GLY A 346 -26.91 26.23 7.45
C GLY A 346 -26.79 25.43 6.16
N ILE A 347 -26.93 24.09 6.25
CA ILE A 347 -26.92 23.18 5.10
C ILE A 347 -28.03 23.56 4.11
N SER A 348 -29.25 23.80 4.61
CA SER A 348 -30.38 24.19 3.76
C SER A 348 -30.16 25.51 3.01
N LYS A 349 -29.58 26.52 3.67
CA LYS A 349 -29.24 27.79 3.02
C LYS A 349 -28.19 27.63 1.94
N ILE A 350 -27.12 26.86 2.19
CA ILE A 350 -26.08 26.58 1.18
C ILE A 350 -26.66 25.76 0.03
N GLN A 351 -27.52 24.78 0.32
CA GLN A 351 -28.20 24.00 -0.74
C GLN A 351 -29.07 24.86 -1.66
N GLN A 352 -29.78 25.83 -1.11
CA GLN A 352 -30.62 26.75 -1.91
C GLN A 352 -29.77 27.56 -2.91
N GLU A 353 -28.59 28.01 -2.50
CA GLU A 353 -27.67 28.71 -3.40
C GLU A 353 -27.03 27.78 -4.43
N LEU A 354 -26.67 26.54 -4.05
CA LEU A 354 -26.12 25.54 -4.97
C LEU A 354 -27.14 25.07 -6.01
N LYS A 355 -28.42 24.99 -5.67
CA LYS A 355 -29.50 24.60 -6.61
C LYS A 355 -29.81 25.65 -7.69
N GLN A 356 -29.26 26.87 -7.58
CA GLN A 356 -29.43 27.91 -8.61
C GLN A 356 -28.55 27.65 -9.84
N ASP A 357 -27.55 26.76 -9.72
CA ASP A 357 -26.65 26.38 -10.81
C ASP A 357 -27.04 24.99 -11.33
N ASP A 358 -27.46 24.92 -12.57
CA ASP A 358 -27.96 23.67 -13.19
C ASP A 358 -26.86 22.62 -13.32
N ASP A 359 -25.60 23.02 -13.63
CA ASP A 359 -24.47 22.08 -13.77
C ASP A 359 -24.15 21.40 -12.47
N ILE A 360 -24.26 22.09 -11.32
CA ILE A 360 -24.07 21.52 -10.00
C ILE A 360 -25.24 20.62 -9.60
N ARG A 361 -26.49 21.07 -9.91
CA ARG A 361 -27.71 20.37 -9.51
C ARG A 361 -27.85 18.98 -10.11
N TYR A 362 -27.39 18.78 -11.34
CA TYR A 362 -27.51 17.48 -12.04
C TYR A 362 -26.36 16.53 -11.79
N LEU A 363 -25.16 17.02 -11.43
CA LEU A 363 -23.96 16.19 -11.28
C LEU A 363 -23.73 15.71 -9.84
N TYR A 364 -24.20 16.48 -8.83
CA TYR A 364 -23.87 16.21 -7.45
C TYR A 364 -25.07 16.33 -6.52
N SER A 365 -25.09 15.52 -5.43
CA SER A 365 -25.95 15.79 -4.28
C SER A 365 -25.60 17.15 -3.67
N THR A 366 -26.50 18.12 -3.82
CA THR A 366 -26.28 19.49 -3.29
C THR A 366 -26.16 19.49 -1.76
N ARG A 367 -26.78 18.52 -1.08
CA ARG A 367 -26.64 18.31 0.38
C ARG A 367 -25.21 17.87 0.73
N TYR A 368 -24.67 16.90 -0.02
CA TYR A 368 -23.30 16.45 0.17
C TYR A 368 -22.30 17.59 -0.01
N LEU A 369 -22.45 18.39 -1.07
CA LEU A 369 -21.59 19.54 -1.31
C LEU A 369 -21.68 20.59 -0.20
N ALA A 370 -22.89 20.87 0.33
CA ALA A 370 -23.09 21.78 1.44
C ALA A 370 -22.40 21.30 2.72
N ILE A 371 -22.53 19.99 3.04
CA ILE A 371 -21.85 19.38 4.18
C ILE A 371 -20.34 19.46 4.01
N LYS A 372 -19.81 19.14 2.82
CA LYS A 372 -18.36 19.18 2.55
C LYS A 372 -17.80 20.62 2.61
N LEU A 373 -18.56 21.61 2.18
CA LEU A 373 -18.16 23.00 2.36
C LEU A 373 -18.05 23.37 3.84
N LEU A 374 -19.01 22.96 4.68
CA LEU A 374 -18.97 23.19 6.12
C LEU A 374 -17.85 22.38 6.81
N GLU A 375 -17.46 21.23 6.24
CA GLU A 375 -16.27 20.46 6.64
C GLU A 375 -14.95 21.10 6.13
N GLN A 376 -15.00 22.25 5.46
CA GLN A 376 -13.86 22.99 4.88
C GLN A 376 -13.02 22.14 3.89
N ASP A 377 -13.69 21.33 3.06
CA ASP A 377 -13.05 20.50 2.05
C ASP A 377 -12.54 21.38 0.89
N LYS A 378 -11.21 21.46 0.74
CA LYS A 378 -10.56 22.33 -0.25
C LYS A 378 -10.88 21.98 -1.70
N GLU A 379 -11.05 20.70 -2.02
CA GLU A 379 -11.37 20.28 -3.39
C GLU A 379 -12.78 20.67 -3.78
N VAL A 380 -13.74 20.53 -2.87
CA VAL A 380 -15.11 20.99 -3.10
C VAL A 380 -15.13 22.52 -3.21
N GLU A 381 -14.36 23.21 -2.39
CA GLU A 381 -14.23 24.68 -2.50
C GLU A 381 -13.64 25.10 -3.85
N GLU A 382 -12.57 24.46 -4.31
CA GLU A 382 -11.98 24.72 -5.63
C GLU A 382 -12.94 24.38 -6.78
N TYR A 383 -13.67 23.27 -6.65
CA TYR A 383 -14.66 22.84 -7.64
C TYR A 383 -15.77 23.87 -7.78
N ILE A 384 -16.37 24.30 -6.66
CA ILE A 384 -17.44 25.31 -6.65
C ILE A 384 -16.93 26.65 -7.13
N THR A 385 -15.70 27.04 -6.77
CA THR A 385 -15.09 28.29 -7.24
C THR A 385 -14.90 28.32 -8.75
N LYS A 386 -14.67 27.17 -9.37
CA LYS A 386 -14.47 27.06 -10.83
C LYS A 386 -15.77 27.03 -11.62
N ILE A 387 -16.84 26.43 -11.09
CA ILE A 387 -18.06 26.15 -11.85
C ILE A 387 -19.19 27.11 -11.47
N ALA A 388 -19.42 27.37 -10.19
CA ALA A 388 -20.55 28.17 -9.73
C ALA A 388 -20.38 29.66 -10.01
N ALA A 389 -21.33 30.23 -10.71
CA ALA A 389 -21.38 31.70 -10.98
C ALA A 389 -21.51 32.52 -9.68
N ASN A 390 -22.16 31.99 -8.65
CA ASN A 390 -22.37 32.60 -7.33
C ASN A 390 -21.39 32.13 -6.25
N SER A 391 -20.25 31.55 -6.62
CA SER A 391 -19.26 30.93 -5.72
C SER A 391 -18.86 31.81 -4.54
N ASN A 392 -18.60 33.10 -4.76
CA ASN A 392 -18.25 34.06 -3.71
C ASN A 392 -19.35 34.20 -2.65
N LYS A 393 -20.61 34.17 -3.04
CA LYS A 393 -21.75 34.21 -2.12
C LYS A 393 -21.86 32.95 -1.29
N ILE A 394 -21.65 31.80 -1.92
CA ILE A 394 -21.66 30.48 -1.24
C ILE A 394 -20.55 30.39 -0.20
N ILE A 395 -19.33 30.83 -0.54
CA ILE A 395 -18.17 30.82 0.38
C ILE A 395 -18.40 31.79 1.55
N GLN A 396 -18.89 33.00 1.30
CA GLN A 396 -19.24 33.95 2.38
C GLN A 396 -20.33 33.40 3.30
N LEU A 397 -21.34 32.74 2.74
CA LEU A 397 -22.41 32.11 3.51
C LEU A 397 -21.86 30.99 4.39
N ARG A 398 -21.01 30.11 3.83
CA ARG A 398 -20.29 29.07 4.61
C ARG A 398 -19.51 29.66 5.78
N ASP A 399 -18.71 30.71 5.54
CA ASP A 399 -17.86 31.32 6.56
C ASP A 399 -18.68 31.94 7.69
N ASN A 400 -19.83 32.55 7.35
CA ASN A 400 -20.76 33.11 8.33
C ASN A 400 -21.40 32.00 9.18
N ILE A 401 -21.85 30.90 8.56
CA ILE A 401 -22.42 29.75 9.25
C ILE A 401 -21.37 29.12 10.16
N SER A 402 -20.14 28.89 9.66
CA SER A 402 -19.06 28.31 10.46
C SER A 402 -18.70 29.18 11.68
N LYS A 403 -18.73 30.51 11.56
CA LYS A 403 -18.53 31.44 12.69
C LYS A 403 -19.68 31.36 13.71
N ASN A 404 -20.91 31.27 13.23
CA ASN A 404 -22.08 31.14 14.12
C ASN A 404 -22.01 29.81 14.90
N VAL A 405 -21.74 28.69 14.22
CA VAL A 405 -21.56 27.38 14.84
C VAL A 405 -20.43 27.42 15.89
N ALA A 406 -19.30 28.07 15.55
CA ALA A 406 -18.17 28.17 16.47
C ALA A 406 -18.51 29.03 17.72
N SER A 407 -19.34 30.06 17.58
CA SER A 407 -19.75 30.90 18.70
C SER A 407 -20.75 30.21 19.63
N GLU A 408 -21.65 29.38 19.10
CA GLU A 408 -22.72 28.73 19.86
C GLU A 408 -22.29 27.40 20.46
N LEU A 409 -21.58 26.55 19.68
CA LEU A 409 -21.16 25.22 20.11
C LEU A 409 -19.74 25.22 20.73
N HIS A 410 -19.01 26.34 20.66
CA HIS A 410 -17.61 26.45 21.07
C HIS A 410 -16.68 25.43 20.36
N GLU A 411 -17.13 24.93 19.20
CA GLU A 411 -16.44 23.96 18.33
C GLU A 411 -16.57 24.39 16.87
N ASP A 412 -15.57 24.05 16.05
CA ASP A 412 -15.60 24.31 14.61
C ASP A 412 -16.65 23.43 13.89
N SER A 413 -17.19 23.93 12.78
CA SER A 413 -18.26 23.25 12.01
C SER A 413 -17.88 21.85 11.57
N GLU A 414 -16.61 21.61 11.24
CA GLU A 414 -16.08 20.29 10.90
C GLU A 414 -16.24 19.29 12.04
N THR A 415 -15.86 19.68 13.25
CA THR A 415 -15.98 18.84 14.44
C THR A 415 -17.43 18.57 14.79
N ALA A 416 -18.29 19.60 14.75
CA ALA A 416 -19.70 19.47 15.05
C ALA A 416 -20.39 18.46 14.08
N ILE A 417 -20.04 18.47 12.79
CA ILE A 417 -20.56 17.49 11.81
C ILE A 417 -20.06 16.07 12.14
N MET A 418 -18.77 15.91 12.48
CA MET A 418 -18.22 14.61 12.83
C MET A 418 -18.84 14.04 14.11
N ASP A 419 -19.01 14.86 15.15
CA ASP A 419 -19.64 14.47 16.41
C ASP A 419 -21.10 14.09 16.19
N ALA A 420 -21.83 14.80 15.33
CA ALA A 420 -23.20 14.46 14.98
C ALA A 420 -23.29 13.10 14.25
N LYS A 421 -22.35 12.78 13.33
CA LYS A 421 -22.28 11.46 12.66
C LYS A 421 -22.07 10.34 13.66
N TYR A 422 -21.14 10.51 14.61
CA TYR A 422 -20.88 9.49 15.63
C TYR A 422 -22.05 9.38 16.64
N ALA A 423 -22.69 10.49 17.00
CA ALA A 423 -23.90 10.46 17.83
C ALA A 423 -25.02 9.68 17.14
N PHE A 424 -25.23 9.88 15.86
CA PHE A 424 -26.18 9.14 15.04
C PHE A 424 -25.84 7.64 15.00
N ILE A 425 -24.58 7.27 14.77
CA ILE A 425 -24.14 5.86 14.79
C ILE A 425 -24.41 5.22 16.15
N HIS A 426 -24.07 5.92 17.22
CA HIS A 426 -24.27 5.44 18.59
C HIS A 426 -25.75 5.21 18.90
N ASP A 427 -26.62 6.16 18.54
CA ASP A 427 -28.08 6.05 18.72
C ASP A 427 -28.66 4.85 17.97
N ILE A 428 -28.27 4.66 16.71
CA ILE A 428 -28.72 3.51 15.90
C ILE A 428 -28.24 2.17 16.47
N LEU A 429 -27.00 2.07 16.90
CA LEU A 429 -26.45 0.86 17.51
C LEU A 429 -27.16 0.55 18.84
N GLN A 430 -27.47 1.57 19.61
CA GLN A 430 -28.24 1.41 20.85
C GLN A 430 -29.67 0.95 20.55
N LYS A 431 -30.40 1.57 19.61
CA LYS A 431 -31.75 1.20 19.20
C LYS A 431 -31.79 -0.21 18.59
N SER A 432 -30.77 -0.64 17.87
CA SER A 432 -30.67 -2.00 17.31
C SER A 432 -30.24 -3.06 18.34
N ASN A 433 -30.17 -2.73 19.64
CA ASN A 433 -29.71 -3.63 20.70
C ASN A 433 -28.35 -4.28 20.42
N TYR A 434 -27.46 -3.60 19.70
CA TYR A 434 -26.09 -4.07 19.45
C TYR A 434 -25.34 -4.21 20.77
N LYS A 435 -24.77 -5.40 21.00
CA LYS A 435 -23.95 -5.68 22.18
C LYS A 435 -22.72 -6.48 21.78
N ILE A 436 -21.57 -6.02 22.21
CA ILE A 436 -20.32 -6.74 22.04
C ILE A 436 -20.26 -7.90 23.03
N GLY A 437 -20.03 -9.10 22.53
CA GLY A 437 -19.90 -10.31 23.35
C GLY A 437 -18.64 -10.31 24.20
N LYS A 438 -18.71 -10.92 25.41
CA LYS A 438 -17.57 -10.98 26.35
C LYS A 438 -16.65 -12.19 26.15
N LYS A 439 -16.78 -12.99 25.06
CA LYS A 439 -15.91 -14.16 24.83
C LYS A 439 -14.51 -13.73 24.34
N GLU A 440 -13.57 -13.70 25.27
CA GLU A 440 -12.22 -13.11 25.14
C GLU A 440 -11.17 -13.97 24.38
N ASN A 441 -11.48 -15.15 23.85
CA ASN A 441 -10.44 -16.15 23.51
C ASN A 441 -9.48 -15.78 22.36
N THR A 442 -9.90 -15.02 21.36
CA THR A 442 -9.02 -14.69 20.22
C THR A 442 -8.14 -13.47 20.50
N TYR A 443 -8.66 -12.49 21.22
CA TYR A 443 -7.88 -11.32 21.66
C TYR A 443 -6.78 -11.69 22.66
N ASN A 444 -7.05 -12.65 23.58
CA ASN A 444 -6.06 -13.12 24.54
C ASN A 444 -4.80 -13.72 23.89
N LEU A 445 -4.95 -14.43 22.75
CA LEU A 445 -3.79 -14.99 22.04
C LEU A 445 -2.96 -13.88 21.37
N THR A 446 -3.60 -12.96 20.69
CA THR A 446 -2.93 -11.80 20.06
C THR A 446 -2.18 -10.97 21.11
N HIS A 447 -2.80 -10.71 22.27
CA HIS A 447 -2.14 -9.99 23.36
C HIS A 447 -0.93 -10.72 23.93
N LYS A 448 -1.03 -12.05 24.14
CA LYS A 448 0.09 -12.85 24.62
C LYS A 448 1.26 -12.83 23.62
N ILE A 449 0.98 -12.98 22.34
CA ILE A 449 2.00 -12.91 21.28
C ILE A 449 2.61 -11.50 21.22
N ASP A 450 1.78 -10.45 21.24
CA ASP A 450 2.25 -9.08 21.21
C ASP A 450 3.11 -8.74 22.43
N HIS A 451 2.76 -9.23 23.61
CA HIS A 451 3.57 -9.02 24.83
C HIS A 451 5.00 -9.55 24.70
N ILE A 452 5.19 -10.65 23.94
CA ILE A 452 6.52 -11.23 23.67
C ILE A 452 7.20 -10.47 22.52
N ILE A 453 6.51 -10.31 21.37
CA ILE A 453 7.09 -9.77 20.14
C ILE A 453 7.41 -8.28 20.28
N THR A 454 6.58 -7.52 21.01
CA THR A 454 6.82 -6.08 21.23
C THR A 454 7.55 -5.78 22.54
N ASN A 455 8.07 -6.80 23.22
CA ASN A 455 8.85 -6.62 24.43
C ASN A 455 10.17 -5.90 24.13
N LYS A 456 10.57 -4.98 25.04
CA LYS A 456 11.78 -4.14 24.90
C LYS A 456 13.07 -4.93 24.66
N TRP A 457 13.21 -6.09 25.30
CA TRP A 457 14.44 -6.90 25.27
C TRP A 457 14.39 -8.04 24.25
N VAL A 458 13.22 -8.59 24.02
CA VAL A 458 13.01 -9.81 23.21
C VAL A 458 12.53 -9.46 21.81
N GLY A 459 11.81 -8.37 21.62
CA GLY A 459 11.20 -8.01 20.33
C GLY A 459 12.22 -7.74 19.22
N ILE A 460 13.30 -7.02 19.51
CA ILE A 460 14.35 -6.74 18.52
C ILE A 460 15.13 -8.03 18.14
N PRO A 461 15.58 -8.87 19.09
CA PRO A 461 16.18 -10.16 18.75
C PRO A 461 15.28 -11.08 17.92
N ILE A 462 13.98 -11.21 18.26
CA ILE A 462 13.02 -12.00 17.47
C ILE A 462 12.91 -11.43 16.05
N PHE A 463 12.80 -10.12 15.93
CA PHE A 463 12.73 -9.46 14.63
C PHE A 463 13.97 -9.77 13.77
N ILE A 464 15.17 -9.66 14.35
CA ILE A 464 16.44 -10.00 13.66
C ILE A 464 16.46 -11.49 13.28
N ALA A 465 15.99 -12.39 14.17
CA ALA A 465 15.93 -13.82 13.89
C ALA A 465 14.98 -14.15 12.72
N ILE A 466 13.82 -13.49 12.64
CA ILE A 466 12.88 -13.67 11.53
C ILE A 466 13.49 -13.16 10.21
N LEU A 467 14.15 -12.01 10.24
CA LEU A 467 14.84 -11.50 9.06
C LEU A 467 15.97 -12.41 8.63
N TRP A 468 16.77 -12.88 9.57
CA TRP A 468 17.84 -13.84 9.28
C TRP A 468 17.29 -15.13 8.66
N LEU A 469 16.21 -15.67 9.22
CA LEU A 469 15.54 -16.85 8.67
C LEU A 469 15.04 -16.60 7.23
N MET A 470 14.41 -15.45 7.01
CA MET A 470 13.93 -15.04 5.69
C MET A 470 15.07 -15.00 4.67
N PHE A 471 16.17 -14.31 4.99
CA PHE A 471 17.31 -14.21 4.07
C PHE A 471 18.03 -15.53 3.90
N GLN A 472 18.29 -16.27 5.00
CA GLN A 472 18.92 -17.57 4.94
C GLN A 472 18.15 -18.55 4.04
N THR A 473 16.84 -18.63 4.25
CA THR A 473 15.98 -19.49 3.42
C THR A 473 15.96 -19.04 1.96
N THR A 474 15.84 -17.74 1.73
CA THR A 474 15.80 -17.17 0.36
C THR A 474 17.08 -17.49 -0.40
N PHE A 475 18.25 -17.34 0.22
CA PHE A 475 19.53 -17.58 -0.45
C PHE A 475 19.85 -19.08 -0.54
N THR A 476 19.64 -19.87 0.52
CA THR A 476 19.98 -21.29 0.50
C THR A 476 19.00 -22.10 -0.34
N LEU A 477 17.70 -21.92 -0.15
CA LEU A 477 16.68 -22.68 -0.87
C LEU A 477 16.53 -22.19 -2.32
N GLY A 478 16.75 -20.88 -2.54
CA GLY A 478 16.70 -20.29 -3.86
C GLY A 478 17.84 -20.70 -4.78
N GLN A 479 18.97 -21.12 -4.22
CA GLN A 479 20.15 -21.52 -5.01
C GLN A 479 19.84 -22.73 -5.91
N TYR A 480 19.19 -23.77 -5.39
CA TYR A 480 18.90 -24.98 -6.18
C TYR A 480 18.12 -24.72 -7.48
N PRO A 481 16.95 -24.06 -7.46
CA PRO A 481 16.26 -23.75 -8.71
C PRO A 481 16.98 -22.70 -9.56
N MET A 482 17.83 -21.85 -8.99
CA MET A 482 18.69 -20.95 -9.75
C MET A 482 19.71 -21.75 -10.58
N ASP A 483 20.42 -22.69 -9.96
CA ASP A 483 21.43 -23.54 -10.61
C ASP A 483 20.80 -24.35 -11.77
N TRP A 484 19.59 -24.90 -11.57
CA TRP A 484 18.84 -25.60 -12.64
C TRP A 484 18.47 -24.69 -13.80
N LEU A 485 18.02 -23.46 -13.50
CA LEU A 485 17.70 -22.49 -14.56
C LEU A 485 18.95 -22.01 -15.30
N GLU A 486 20.04 -21.81 -14.59
CA GLU A 486 21.35 -21.44 -15.18
C GLU A 486 21.84 -22.54 -16.10
N GLU A 487 21.81 -23.80 -15.66
CA GLU A 487 22.16 -24.93 -16.50
C GLU A 487 21.27 -25.04 -17.74
N GLY A 488 19.94 -24.84 -17.58
CA GLY A 488 19.01 -24.83 -18.72
C GLY A 488 19.28 -23.69 -19.69
N ILE A 489 19.63 -22.50 -19.23
CA ILE A 489 20.00 -21.36 -20.05
C ILE A 489 21.33 -21.63 -20.79
N ASN A 490 22.31 -22.21 -20.09
CA ASN A 490 23.60 -22.59 -20.68
C ASN A 490 23.43 -23.66 -21.74
N LEU A 491 22.57 -24.67 -21.53
CA LEU A 491 22.24 -25.67 -22.55
C LEU A 491 21.58 -25.02 -23.76
N LEU A 492 20.67 -24.11 -23.58
CA LEU A 492 20.00 -23.36 -24.65
C LEU A 492 21.03 -22.52 -25.45
N GLY A 493 21.90 -21.82 -24.75
CA GLY A 493 23.01 -21.06 -25.32
C GLY A 493 23.96 -21.95 -26.12
N GLY A 494 24.36 -23.10 -25.57
CA GLY A 494 25.19 -24.09 -26.21
C GLY A 494 24.56 -24.69 -27.47
N PHE A 495 23.26 -25.00 -27.44
CA PHE A 495 22.51 -25.48 -28.60
C PHE A 495 22.48 -24.44 -29.73
N LEU A 496 22.22 -23.19 -29.43
CA LEU A 496 22.24 -22.10 -30.42
C LEU A 496 23.66 -21.88 -30.98
N THR A 497 24.67 -21.95 -30.13
CA THR A 497 26.08 -21.79 -30.49
C THR A 497 26.51 -22.90 -31.48
N SER A 498 26.03 -24.13 -31.32
CA SER A 498 26.32 -25.25 -32.22
C SER A 498 25.48 -25.26 -33.50
N SER A 499 24.31 -24.62 -33.50
CA SER A 499 23.35 -24.65 -34.63
C SER A 499 23.46 -23.48 -35.59
N MET A 500 24.18 -22.39 -35.20
CA MET A 500 24.31 -21.17 -35.99
C MET A 500 25.77 -20.91 -36.39
N GLU A 501 25.94 -20.40 -37.59
CA GLU A 501 27.27 -19.92 -38.06
C GLU A 501 27.70 -18.69 -37.24
N ASP A 502 29.02 -18.54 -37.11
CA ASP A 502 29.62 -17.42 -36.37
C ASP A 502 29.30 -16.08 -37.05
N GLY A 503 28.77 -15.14 -36.26
CA GLY A 503 28.37 -13.84 -36.79
C GLY A 503 27.65 -12.97 -35.76
N PRO A 504 27.37 -11.69 -36.11
CA PRO A 504 26.73 -10.73 -35.21
C PRO A 504 25.36 -11.21 -34.68
N LEU A 505 24.61 -11.95 -35.47
CA LEU A 505 23.29 -12.46 -35.10
C LEU A 505 23.37 -13.52 -33.99
N LYS A 506 24.34 -14.47 -34.14
CA LYS A 506 24.61 -15.49 -33.12
C LYS A 506 25.03 -14.83 -31.79
N SER A 507 26.02 -13.95 -31.84
CA SER A 507 26.48 -13.22 -30.63
C SER A 507 25.35 -12.38 -30.01
N MET A 508 24.52 -11.71 -30.81
CA MET A 508 23.36 -10.98 -30.29
C MET A 508 22.36 -11.87 -29.55
N LEU A 509 22.06 -13.05 -30.11
CA LEU A 509 21.12 -13.99 -29.51
C LEU A 509 21.70 -14.65 -28.26
N VAL A 510 22.94 -15.12 -28.31
CA VAL A 510 23.58 -15.86 -27.21
C VAL A 510 24.03 -14.90 -26.11
N ASP A 511 24.88 -13.92 -26.43
CA ASP A 511 25.49 -13.04 -25.44
C ASP A 511 24.55 -11.89 -25.05
N GLY A 512 23.84 -11.30 -26.02
CA GLY A 512 22.96 -10.15 -25.80
C GLY A 512 21.63 -10.56 -25.18
N ILE A 513 20.90 -11.48 -25.77
CA ILE A 513 19.52 -11.81 -25.33
C ILE A 513 19.55 -12.91 -24.28
N ILE A 514 20.14 -14.08 -24.59
CA ILE A 514 20.11 -15.20 -23.62
C ILE A 514 20.97 -14.88 -22.41
N GLY A 515 22.15 -14.32 -22.56
CA GLY A 515 23.00 -13.89 -21.48
C GLY A 515 22.33 -12.81 -20.61
N GLY A 516 21.77 -11.77 -21.25
CA GLY A 516 21.16 -10.65 -20.54
C GLY A 516 19.80 -10.95 -19.87
N VAL A 517 18.88 -11.56 -20.61
CA VAL A 517 17.54 -11.93 -20.09
C VAL A 517 17.66 -13.16 -19.20
N GLY A 518 18.51 -14.11 -19.56
CA GLY A 518 18.80 -15.31 -18.77
C GLY A 518 19.27 -14.98 -17.37
N ALA A 519 20.22 -14.05 -17.22
CA ALA A 519 20.69 -13.60 -15.92
C ALA A 519 19.54 -13.12 -15.00
N VAL A 520 18.49 -12.51 -15.56
CA VAL A 520 17.33 -12.04 -14.78
C VAL A 520 16.37 -13.17 -14.43
N ILE A 521 16.18 -14.11 -15.37
CA ILE A 521 15.29 -15.28 -15.16
C ILE A 521 15.87 -16.19 -14.08
N VAL A 522 17.18 -16.37 -14.05
CA VAL A 522 17.89 -17.16 -13.01
C VAL A 522 17.55 -16.67 -11.61
N PHE A 523 17.41 -15.36 -11.39
CA PHE A 523 17.05 -14.82 -10.06
C PHE A 523 15.57 -14.88 -9.70
N LEU A 524 14.69 -15.26 -10.64
CA LEU A 524 13.25 -15.32 -10.41
C LEU A 524 12.85 -16.22 -9.23
N PRO A 525 13.37 -17.44 -9.05
CA PRO A 525 13.03 -18.29 -7.89
C PRO A 525 13.35 -17.63 -6.56
N GLN A 526 14.50 -16.98 -6.45
CA GLN A 526 14.92 -16.27 -5.25
C GLN A 526 13.96 -15.12 -4.91
N ILE A 527 13.53 -14.38 -5.93
CA ILE A 527 12.54 -13.31 -5.80
C ILE A 527 11.17 -13.87 -5.37
N LEU A 528 10.74 -15.00 -5.93
CA LEU A 528 9.48 -15.65 -5.55
C LEU A 528 9.50 -16.13 -4.10
N ILE A 529 10.59 -16.73 -3.64
CA ILE A 529 10.75 -17.14 -2.23
C ILE A 529 10.69 -15.92 -1.32
N LEU A 530 11.40 -14.84 -1.67
CA LEU A 530 11.35 -13.59 -0.91
C LEU A 530 9.92 -13.03 -0.82
N TYR A 531 9.18 -12.99 -1.93
CA TYR A 531 7.79 -12.55 -1.94
C TYR A 531 6.89 -13.48 -1.12
N THR A 532 7.14 -14.77 -1.09
CA THR A 532 6.40 -15.73 -0.25
C THR A 532 6.52 -15.37 1.22
N PHE A 533 7.74 -15.11 1.70
CA PHE A 533 7.97 -14.68 3.09
C PHE A 533 7.32 -13.33 3.40
N ILE A 534 7.41 -12.37 2.49
CA ILE A 534 6.80 -11.06 2.65
C ILE A 534 5.28 -11.18 2.74
N SER A 535 4.65 -11.92 1.82
CA SER A 535 3.20 -12.15 1.85
C SER A 535 2.78 -12.88 3.13
N PHE A 536 3.57 -13.84 3.60
CA PHE A 536 3.31 -14.51 4.88
C PHE A 536 3.37 -13.51 6.05
N MET A 537 4.38 -12.66 6.13
CA MET A 537 4.52 -11.66 7.19
C MET A 537 3.41 -10.59 7.12
N GLU A 538 3.00 -10.20 5.91
CA GLU A 538 1.94 -9.23 5.67
C GLU A 538 0.59 -9.80 6.11
N ASP A 539 0.20 -10.95 5.58
CA ASP A 539 -1.09 -11.59 5.85
C ASP A 539 -1.23 -12.07 7.31
N SER A 540 -0.11 -12.44 7.96
CA SER A 540 -0.12 -12.81 9.38
C SER A 540 -0.32 -11.62 10.32
N GLY A 541 -0.14 -10.38 9.86
CA GLY A 541 -0.16 -9.16 10.67
C GLY A 541 1.17 -8.85 11.38
N TYR A 542 2.23 -9.63 11.15
CA TYR A 542 3.56 -9.38 11.75
C TYR A 542 4.21 -8.09 11.23
N MET A 543 3.96 -7.73 9.96
CA MET A 543 4.52 -6.52 9.33
C MET A 543 4.14 -5.23 10.08
N ALA A 544 2.90 -5.14 10.60
CA ALA A 544 2.46 -3.99 11.39
C ALA A 544 3.28 -3.88 12.69
N ARG A 545 3.60 -5.02 13.33
CA ARG A 545 4.43 -5.05 14.56
C ARG A 545 5.87 -4.67 14.29
N ALA A 546 6.44 -5.15 13.19
CA ALA A 546 7.78 -4.77 12.75
C ALA A 546 7.87 -3.24 12.52
N ALA A 547 6.89 -2.67 11.82
CA ALA A 547 6.80 -1.23 11.61
C ALA A 547 6.62 -0.47 12.92
N PHE A 548 5.81 -0.97 13.85
CA PHE A 548 5.60 -0.40 15.18
C PHE A 548 6.91 -0.37 16.00
N ILE A 549 7.67 -1.47 16.02
CA ILE A 549 8.95 -1.55 16.73
C ILE A 549 9.96 -0.52 16.20
N MET A 550 9.98 -0.35 14.89
CA MET A 550 11.01 0.45 14.20
C MET A 550 10.59 1.91 13.97
N ASP A 551 9.35 2.29 14.27
CA ASP A 551 8.82 3.63 13.97
C ASP A 551 9.67 4.76 14.58
N ARG A 552 10.10 4.63 15.84
CA ARG A 552 10.93 5.65 16.49
C ARG A 552 12.23 5.91 15.73
N LEU A 553 12.86 4.84 15.19
CA LEU A 553 14.08 4.97 14.41
C LEU A 553 13.79 5.67 13.08
N MET A 554 12.73 5.25 12.38
CA MET A 554 12.31 5.84 11.11
C MET A 554 11.91 7.31 11.28
N ASN A 555 11.19 7.64 12.34
CA ASN A 555 10.82 9.03 12.63
C ASN A 555 12.02 9.95 12.85
N LYS A 556 13.07 9.47 13.50
CA LYS A 556 14.34 10.23 13.61
C LYS A 556 15.02 10.51 12.26
N MET A 557 14.71 9.69 11.26
CA MET A 557 15.15 9.87 9.87
C MET A 557 14.18 10.75 9.07
N GLY A 558 13.04 11.15 9.63
CA GLY A 558 11.96 11.87 8.94
C GLY A 558 11.09 10.98 8.07
N LEU A 559 11.00 9.69 8.38
CA LEU A 559 10.24 8.69 7.63
C LEU A 559 9.12 8.09 8.47
N HIS A 560 8.12 7.52 7.78
CA HIS A 560 7.07 6.72 8.41
C HIS A 560 7.60 5.35 8.84
N GLY A 561 7.10 4.77 9.94
CA GLY A 561 7.53 3.44 10.41
C GLY A 561 7.46 2.32 9.37
N LYS A 562 6.44 2.36 8.50
CA LYS A 562 6.30 1.40 7.38
C LYS A 562 7.43 1.49 6.36
N SER A 563 8.21 2.57 6.30
CA SER A 563 9.38 2.72 5.41
C SER A 563 10.51 1.74 5.73
N PHE A 564 10.53 1.24 6.96
CA PHE A 564 11.53 0.28 7.41
C PHE A 564 11.51 -1.02 6.60
N ILE A 565 10.32 -1.48 6.22
CA ILE A 565 10.13 -2.73 5.47
C ILE A 565 10.77 -2.68 4.08
N PRO A 566 10.44 -1.71 3.21
CA PRO A 566 11.17 -1.52 1.96
C PRO A 566 12.67 -1.41 2.12
N LEU A 567 13.16 -0.68 3.13
CA LEU A 567 14.59 -0.50 3.35
C LEU A 567 15.31 -1.82 3.63
N ILE A 568 14.73 -2.69 4.44
CA ILE A 568 15.30 -4.04 4.67
C ILE A 568 15.24 -4.89 3.41
N MET A 569 14.11 -4.87 2.69
CA MET A 569 14.01 -5.60 1.42
C MET A 569 15.08 -5.16 0.42
N GLY A 570 15.52 -3.89 0.49
CA GLY A 570 16.58 -3.34 -0.33
C GLY A 570 17.92 -4.07 -0.22
N PHE A 571 18.21 -4.74 0.91
CA PHE A 571 19.38 -5.59 1.04
C PHE A 571 19.29 -6.88 0.20
N GLY A 572 18.09 -7.35 -0.10
CA GLY A 572 17.86 -8.44 -1.04
C GLY A 572 17.88 -7.90 -2.48
N CYS A 573 16.85 -7.18 -2.87
CA CYS A 573 16.70 -6.59 -4.20
C CYS A 573 15.93 -5.27 -4.14
N ASN A 574 16.47 -4.23 -4.77
CA ASN A 574 15.86 -2.90 -4.77
C ASN A 574 14.54 -2.83 -5.55
N VAL A 575 14.35 -3.66 -6.58
CA VAL A 575 13.12 -3.66 -7.38
C VAL A 575 11.87 -4.01 -6.56
N PRO A 576 11.80 -5.19 -5.89
CA PRO A 576 10.69 -5.50 -5.01
C PRO A 576 10.58 -4.53 -3.83
N ALA A 577 11.70 -4.01 -3.32
CA ALA A 577 11.72 -3.02 -2.26
C ALA A 577 10.99 -1.73 -2.67
N ILE A 578 11.25 -1.21 -3.87
CA ILE A 578 10.57 -0.04 -4.42
C ILE A 578 9.08 -0.34 -4.63
N MET A 579 8.73 -1.49 -5.19
CA MET A 579 7.33 -1.88 -5.37
C MET A 579 6.58 -1.98 -4.04
N SER A 580 7.25 -2.36 -2.95
CA SER A 580 6.63 -2.44 -1.62
C SER A 580 6.39 -1.08 -0.97
N THR A 581 6.99 0.00 -1.48
CA THR A 581 6.74 1.37 -0.96
C THR A 581 5.28 1.82 -1.10
N ARG A 582 4.48 1.13 -1.92
CA ARG A 582 3.03 1.34 -2.04
C ARG A 582 2.27 1.19 -0.72
N THR A 583 2.79 0.40 0.22
CA THR A 583 2.20 0.22 1.55
C THR A 583 2.35 1.45 2.45
N ILE A 584 3.15 2.44 2.04
CA ILE A 584 3.37 3.69 2.77
C ILE A 584 2.29 4.70 2.38
N GLU A 585 1.46 5.09 3.34
CA GLU A 585 0.32 5.98 3.14
C GLU A 585 0.74 7.41 2.76
N SER A 586 1.77 7.94 3.44
CA SER A 586 2.31 9.28 3.14
C SER A 586 3.03 9.30 1.79
N ARG A 587 2.52 10.10 0.84
CA ARG A 587 3.13 10.30 -0.48
C ARG A 587 4.58 10.77 -0.38
N GLN A 588 4.87 11.65 0.57
CA GLN A 588 6.21 12.20 0.78
C GLN A 588 7.15 11.15 1.35
N SER A 589 6.74 10.43 2.41
CA SER A 589 7.54 9.33 2.97
C SER A 589 7.77 8.22 1.95
N ARG A 590 6.78 7.90 1.11
CA ARG A 590 6.89 6.95 0.00
C ARG A 590 7.95 7.40 -1.01
N LEU A 591 7.88 8.66 -1.45
CA LEU A 591 8.85 9.22 -2.40
C LEU A 591 10.27 9.21 -1.82
N ILE A 592 10.47 9.71 -0.60
CA ILE A 592 11.79 9.75 0.04
C ILE A 592 12.34 8.33 0.21
N THR A 593 11.50 7.38 0.68
CA THR A 593 11.91 5.97 0.81
C THR A 593 12.33 5.40 -0.54
N THR A 594 11.55 5.65 -1.60
CA THR A 594 11.89 5.21 -2.97
C THR A 594 13.24 5.77 -3.44
N LEU A 595 13.53 7.04 -3.13
CA LEU A 595 14.79 7.69 -3.53
C LEU A 595 16.00 7.17 -2.76
N ILE A 596 15.88 6.81 -1.48
CA ILE A 596 17.03 6.33 -0.68
C ILE A 596 17.28 4.82 -0.81
N LEU A 597 16.29 4.03 -1.28
CA LEU A 597 16.42 2.59 -1.47
C LEU A 597 17.65 2.17 -2.30
N PRO A 598 18.04 2.84 -3.39
CA PRO A 598 19.23 2.49 -4.16
C PRO A 598 20.53 2.54 -3.38
N LEU A 599 20.58 3.24 -2.24
CA LEU A 599 21.74 3.31 -1.35
C LEU A 599 21.91 2.06 -0.48
N MET A 600 20.86 1.21 -0.38
CA MET A 600 20.95 -0.09 0.27
C MET A 600 21.73 -1.07 -0.61
N SER A 601 22.65 -1.82 0.00
CA SER A 601 23.46 -2.80 -0.73
C SER A 601 22.62 -4.04 -1.07
N CYS A 602 22.25 -4.20 -2.33
CA CYS A 602 21.52 -5.40 -2.78
C CYS A 602 22.45 -6.62 -2.99
N SER A 603 21.85 -7.82 -3.04
CA SER A 603 22.58 -9.08 -3.23
C SER A 603 23.42 -9.14 -4.51
N ALA A 604 22.98 -8.47 -5.57
CA ALA A 604 23.70 -8.41 -6.85
C ALA A 604 25.07 -7.73 -6.78
N ARG A 605 25.37 -6.98 -5.71
CA ARG A 605 26.68 -6.38 -5.46
C ARG A 605 27.65 -7.31 -4.74
N LEU A 606 27.14 -8.36 -4.09
CA LEU A 606 27.96 -9.31 -3.31
C LEU A 606 29.09 -9.97 -4.10
N PRO A 607 28.90 -10.48 -5.34
CA PRO A 607 29.98 -11.08 -6.10
C PRO A 607 31.15 -10.13 -6.31
N ILE A 608 30.86 -8.85 -6.60
CA ILE A 608 31.91 -7.82 -6.77
C ILE A 608 32.65 -7.59 -5.46
N TYR A 609 31.92 -7.49 -4.35
CA TYR A 609 32.51 -7.29 -3.03
C TYR A 609 33.43 -8.45 -2.64
N ILE A 610 32.93 -9.69 -2.82
CA ILE A 610 33.70 -10.89 -2.52
C ILE A 610 34.97 -10.93 -3.38
N MET A 611 34.85 -10.70 -4.68
CA MET A 611 35.97 -10.70 -5.62
C MET A 611 37.04 -9.68 -5.20
N ILE A 612 36.69 -8.43 -5.06
CA ILE A 612 37.66 -7.36 -4.74
C ILE A 612 38.26 -7.51 -3.34
N ILE A 613 37.40 -7.85 -2.34
CA ILE A 613 37.87 -8.04 -0.96
C ILE A 613 38.77 -9.26 -0.86
N ALA A 614 38.45 -10.35 -1.53
CA ALA A 614 39.31 -11.55 -1.55
C ALA A 614 40.64 -11.29 -2.24
N THR A 615 40.67 -10.44 -3.29
CA THR A 615 41.85 -10.09 -4.05
C THR A 615 42.83 -9.17 -3.28
N PHE A 616 42.32 -8.11 -2.64
CA PHE A 616 43.18 -7.06 -2.09
C PHE A 616 43.40 -7.13 -0.57
N PHE A 617 42.54 -7.86 0.18
CA PHE A 617 42.58 -7.81 1.64
C PHE A 617 42.82 -9.19 2.26
N ALA A 618 43.68 -9.19 3.31
CA ALA A 618 43.99 -10.41 4.06
C ALA A 618 42.71 -11.02 4.70
N PRO A 619 42.61 -12.37 4.83
CA PRO A 619 41.45 -13.06 5.34
C PRO A 619 40.92 -12.52 6.67
N LYS A 620 41.80 -12.10 7.56
CA LYS A 620 41.48 -11.51 8.87
C LYS A 620 40.58 -10.26 8.78
N TYR A 621 40.72 -9.44 7.73
CA TYR A 621 39.99 -8.15 7.61
C TYR A 621 38.79 -8.22 6.67
N ARG A 622 38.59 -9.30 5.91
CA ARG A 622 37.55 -9.43 4.89
C ARG A 622 36.14 -9.19 5.45
N SER A 623 35.78 -9.82 6.56
CA SER A 623 34.47 -9.65 7.21
C SER A 623 34.25 -8.22 7.71
N SER A 624 35.27 -7.59 8.30
CA SER A 624 35.20 -6.21 8.79
C SER A 624 34.98 -5.22 7.67
N ILE A 625 35.65 -5.41 6.53
CA ILE A 625 35.49 -4.58 5.33
C ILE A 625 34.08 -4.75 4.74
N MET A 626 33.60 -6.00 4.64
CA MET A 626 32.23 -6.26 4.19
C MET A 626 31.20 -5.52 5.07
N ILE A 627 31.31 -5.65 6.40
CA ILE A 627 30.42 -4.99 7.35
C ILE A 627 30.53 -3.47 7.22
N SER A 628 31.74 -2.91 7.01
CA SER A 628 31.91 -1.48 6.86
C SER A 628 31.13 -0.90 5.66
N LEU A 629 31.09 -1.62 4.53
CA LEU A 629 30.32 -1.21 3.35
C LEU A 629 28.80 -1.12 3.65
N TYR A 630 28.25 -2.12 4.34
CA TYR A 630 26.83 -2.10 4.74
C TYR A 630 26.53 -0.95 5.70
N VAL A 631 27.38 -0.74 6.70
CA VAL A 631 27.22 0.35 7.67
C VAL A 631 27.31 1.72 6.98
N ILE A 632 28.26 1.92 6.07
CA ILE A 632 28.41 3.16 5.31
C ILE A 632 27.17 3.40 4.45
N GLY A 633 26.65 2.39 3.75
CA GLY A 633 25.42 2.51 2.97
C GLY A 633 24.23 2.98 3.82
N ILE A 634 24.03 2.36 4.99
CA ILE A 634 22.98 2.76 5.94
C ILE A 634 23.18 4.20 6.42
N LEU A 635 24.41 4.58 6.81
CA LEU A 635 24.71 5.94 7.29
C LEU A 635 24.40 6.99 6.22
N ILE A 636 24.81 6.74 4.99
CA ILE A 636 24.54 7.64 3.87
C ILE A 636 23.06 7.72 3.58
N ALA A 637 22.33 6.60 3.63
CA ALA A 637 20.88 6.60 3.46
C ALA A 637 20.17 7.42 4.56
N VAL A 638 20.62 7.35 5.82
CA VAL A 638 20.11 8.18 6.92
C VAL A 638 20.36 9.66 6.67
N ILE A 639 21.57 10.01 6.22
CA ILE A 639 21.93 11.41 5.91
C ILE A 639 21.06 11.93 4.77
N MET A 640 20.97 11.17 3.67
CA MET A 640 20.17 11.56 2.50
C MET A 640 18.68 11.64 2.83
N SER A 641 18.15 10.74 3.66
CA SER A 641 16.79 10.82 4.15
C SER A 641 16.52 12.16 4.85
N LYS A 642 17.39 12.57 5.77
CA LYS A 642 17.25 13.87 6.46
C LYS A 642 17.34 15.07 5.50
N ILE A 643 18.22 15.00 4.51
CA ILE A 643 18.35 16.05 3.49
C ILE A 643 17.05 16.13 2.68
N PHE A 644 16.55 15.00 2.18
CA PHE A 644 15.33 14.96 1.38
C PHE A 644 14.08 15.35 2.18
N THR A 645 13.99 14.96 3.46
CA THR A 645 12.91 15.42 4.34
C THR A 645 12.89 16.94 4.48
N LYS A 646 14.06 17.58 4.60
CA LYS A 646 14.14 19.04 4.71
C LYS A 646 13.90 19.78 3.38
N THR A 647 14.23 19.16 2.24
CA THR A 647 14.19 19.83 0.93
C THR A 647 12.92 19.51 0.14
N ILE A 648 12.46 18.26 0.18
CA ILE A 648 11.32 17.78 -0.62
C ILE A 648 10.02 17.82 0.20
N ALA A 649 10.08 17.48 1.50
CA ALA A 649 8.92 17.34 2.38
C ALA A 649 8.60 18.65 3.14
N LYS A 650 8.49 19.79 2.45
CA LYS A 650 8.04 21.02 3.10
C LYS A 650 6.54 20.94 3.41
N ASN A 651 6.19 20.91 4.72
CA ASN A 651 4.88 21.27 5.30
C ASN A 651 3.70 20.29 5.18
N GLU A 652 3.87 18.98 5.33
CA GLU A 652 2.73 18.14 5.68
C GLU A 652 3.07 17.26 6.87
N ASP A 653 2.58 17.63 8.04
CA ASP A 653 2.54 16.76 9.21
C ASP A 653 1.46 15.70 9.00
N THR A 654 1.81 14.61 8.29
CA THR A 654 0.92 13.45 8.21
C THR A 654 0.97 12.71 9.54
N PRO A 655 -0.15 12.60 10.27
CA PRO A 655 -0.19 11.93 11.55
C PRO A 655 0.18 10.45 11.38
N PHE A 656 0.97 9.95 12.31
CA PHE A 656 1.27 8.52 12.38
C PHE A 656 0.16 7.82 13.16
N VAL A 657 -0.79 7.26 12.45
CA VAL A 657 -1.81 6.40 13.06
C VAL A 657 -1.69 5.03 12.43
N MET A 658 -1.35 4.02 13.23
CA MET A 658 -1.18 2.65 12.75
C MET A 658 -2.11 1.69 13.49
N GLU A 659 -2.90 0.95 12.73
CA GLU A 659 -3.66 -0.17 13.25
C GLU A 659 -2.78 -1.41 13.37
N LEU A 660 -2.99 -2.15 14.45
CA LEU A 660 -2.37 -3.44 14.65
C LEU A 660 -3.45 -4.52 14.50
N PRO A 661 -3.61 -5.08 13.28
CA PRO A 661 -4.62 -6.10 13.04
C PRO A 661 -4.37 -7.34 13.90
N PRO A 662 -5.38 -8.12 14.29
CA PRO A 662 -5.18 -9.37 15.02
C PRO A 662 -4.33 -10.34 14.19
N TYR A 663 -3.56 -11.22 14.87
CA TYR A 663 -2.82 -12.26 14.16
C TYR A 663 -3.80 -13.24 13.51
N ARG A 664 -3.55 -13.51 12.23
CA ARG A 664 -4.28 -14.50 11.45
C ARG A 664 -3.28 -15.45 10.77
N PHE A 665 -3.61 -16.73 10.73
CA PHE A 665 -2.78 -17.68 9.99
C PHE A 665 -3.18 -17.61 8.49
N PRO A 666 -2.27 -17.17 7.61
CA PRO A 666 -2.61 -17.03 6.19
C PRO A 666 -2.80 -18.39 5.52
N THR A 667 -3.71 -18.44 4.54
CA THR A 667 -3.89 -19.66 3.75
C THR A 667 -2.80 -19.79 2.68
N TRP A 668 -2.26 -20.99 2.52
CA TRP A 668 -1.23 -21.27 1.51
C TRP A 668 -1.67 -20.90 0.08
N LYS A 669 -2.97 -21.04 -0.21
CA LYS A 669 -3.56 -20.65 -1.50
C LYS A 669 -3.49 -19.13 -1.73
N ALA A 670 -3.74 -18.32 -0.70
CA ALA A 670 -3.62 -16.87 -0.78
C ALA A 670 -2.16 -16.46 -0.98
N ILE A 671 -1.23 -16.99 -0.17
CA ILE A 671 0.21 -16.73 -0.30
C ILE A 671 0.70 -17.08 -1.71
N GLY A 672 0.37 -18.28 -2.22
CA GLY A 672 0.79 -18.71 -3.55
C GLY A 672 0.26 -17.80 -4.66
N ARG A 673 -1.00 -17.36 -4.56
CA ARG A 673 -1.58 -16.42 -5.52
C ARG A 673 -0.87 -15.06 -5.47
N HIS A 674 -0.69 -14.48 -4.30
CA HIS A 674 0.00 -13.19 -4.12
C HIS A 674 1.44 -13.26 -4.63
N THR A 675 2.16 -14.31 -4.29
CA THR A 675 3.54 -14.55 -4.77
C THR A 675 3.59 -14.62 -6.30
N TRP A 676 2.70 -15.39 -6.92
CA TRP A 676 2.65 -15.53 -8.37
C TRP A 676 2.27 -14.23 -9.08
N GLU A 677 1.30 -13.49 -8.56
CA GLU A 677 0.92 -12.18 -9.11
C GLU A 677 2.08 -11.19 -9.06
N LYS A 678 2.80 -11.12 -7.93
CA LYS A 678 4.00 -10.26 -7.78
C LYS A 678 5.11 -10.69 -8.75
N GLY A 679 5.38 -12.00 -8.87
CA GLY A 679 6.35 -12.54 -9.82
C GLY A 679 5.97 -12.26 -11.28
N LYS A 680 4.71 -12.44 -11.66
CA LYS A 680 4.19 -12.10 -12.99
C LYS A 680 4.31 -10.60 -13.29
N GLN A 681 4.02 -9.74 -12.32
CA GLN A 681 4.19 -8.29 -12.46
C GLN A 681 5.66 -7.92 -12.64
N TYR A 682 6.58 -8.58 -11.90
CA TYR A 682 8.02 -8.40 -12.05
C TYR A 682 8.47 -8.73 -13.47
N LEU A 683 8.16 -9.92 -13.97
CA LEU A 683 8.53 -10.33 -15.33
C LEU A 683 7.94 -9.41 -16.40
N LYS A 684 6.64 -9.09 -16.29
CA LYS A 684 5.96 -8.23 -17.28
C LYS A 684 6.52 -6.80 -17.32
N LYS A 685 6.85 -6.22 -16.15
CA LYS A 685 7.32 -4.83 -16.07
C LYS A 685 8.81 -4.70 -16.38
N MET A 686 9.61 -5.72 -16.04
CA MET A 686 11.07 -5.65 -16.13
C MET A 686 11.63 -6.31 -17.39
N GLY A 687 11.03 -7.41 -17.88
CA GLY A 687 11.57 -8.21 -18.97
C GLY A 687 11.83 -7.42 -20.25
N GLY A 688 10.88 -6.58 -20.68
CA GLY A 688 11.05 -5.77 -21.89
C GLY A 688 12.15 -4.72 -21.79
N ILE A 689 12.25 -4.05 -20.63
CA ILE A 689 13.25 -2.99 -20.40
C ILE A 689 14.66 -3.60 -20.31
N ILE A 690 14.78 -4.74 -19.64
CA ILE A 690 16.05 -5.45 -19.50
C ILE A 690 16.52 -6.00 -20.85
N LEU A 691 15.61 -6.55 -21.65
CA LEU A 691 15.93 -7.02 -23.00
C LEU A 691 16.54 -5.90 -23.87
N ILE A 692 15.91 -4.72 -23.90
CA ILE A 692 16.41 -3.57 -24.64
C ILE A 692 17.78 -3.12 -24.11
N ALA A 693 17.92 -3.03 -22.78
CA ALA A 693 19.18 -2.63 -22.15
C ALA A 693 20.31 -3.62 -22.45
N SER A 694 20.03 -4.93 -22.40
CA SER A 694 21.01 -5.97 -22.70
C SER A 694 21.49 -5.92 -24.15
N ILE A 695 20.57 -5.72 -25.10
CA ILE A 695 20.93 -5.55 -26.52
C ILE A 695 21.81 -4.31 -26.73
N ILE A 696 21.51 -3.20 -26.05
CA ILE A 696 22.32 -1.98 -26.15
C ILE A 696 23.74 -2.21 -25.59
N VAL A 697 23.85 -2.81 -24.39
CA VAL A 697 25.16 -3.09 -23.76
C VAL A 697 25.95 -4.07 -24.62
N TRP A 698 25.31 -5.13 -25.13
CA TRP A 698 25.93 -6.06 -26.07
C TRP A 698 26.45 -5.32 -27.32
N ALA A 699 25.63 -4.51 -27.97
CA ALA A 699 26.02 -3.77 -29.17
C ALA A 699 27.21 -2.84 -28.91
N LEU A 700 27.24 -2.13 -27.79
CA LEU A 700 28.36 -1.29 -27.39
C LEU A 700 29.64 -2.08 -27.12
N GLY A 701 29.56 -3.33 -26.65
CA GLY A 701 30.70 -4.23 -26.40
C GLY A 701 31.15 -5.01 -27.65
N TYR A 702 30.22 -5.26 -28.59
CA TYR A 702 30.52 -6.06 -29.78
C TYR A 702 31.17 -5.23 -30.92
N PHE A 703 30.63 -4.03 -31.18
CA PHE A 703 31.12 -3.17 -32.28
C PHE A 703 32.26 -2.26 -31.88
N PRO A 704 33.19 -1.87 -32.83
CA PRO A 704 33.13 -2.05 -34.31
C PRO A 704 33.74 -3.33 -34.85
N HIS A 705 34.54 -4.08 -34.13
CA HIS A 705 35.40 -5.13 -34.73
C HIS A 705 34.88 -6.56 -34.63
N GLY A 706 33.79 -6.82 -33.87
CA GLY A 706 33.16 -8.13 -33.81
C GLY A 706 34.09 -9.29 -33.38
N GLU A 707 33.98 -10.44 -34.02
CA GLU A 707 34.66 -11.71 -33.66
C GLU A 707 36.09 -11.84 -34.12
N LYS A 708 36.66 -10.83 -34.78
CA LYS A 708 38.01 -10.87 -35.37
C LYS A 708 39.14 -10.80 -34.34
N LEU A 709 38.82 -10.45 -33.10
CA LEU A 709 39.76 -10.20 -32.03
C LEU A 709 39.42 -11.08 -30.80
N GLY A 710 40.41 -11.36 -29.96
CA GLY A 710 40.18 -11.99 -28.66
C GLY A 710 39.22 -11.14 -27.77
N GLU A 711 38.56 -11.76 -26.79
CA GLU A 711 37.54 -11.08 -25.99
C GLU A 711 38.01 -9.80 -25.29
N ALA A 712 39.23 -9.78 -24.78
CA ALA A 712 39.80 -8.60 -24.11
C ALA A 712 40.13 -7.50 -25.11
N GLU A 713 40.79 -7.83 -26.24
CA GLU A 713 41.14 -6.86 -27.28
C GLU A 713 39.87 -6.31 -27.94
N ARG A 714 38.84 -7.14 -28.11
CA ARG A 714 37.52 -6.72 -28.61
C ARG A 714 36.88 -5.69 -27.67
N LEU A 715 36.86 -5.97 -26.36
CA LEU A 715 36.35 -5.03 -25.38
C LEU A 715 37.14 -3.71 -25.34
N GLU A 716 38.44 -3.78 -25.46
CA GLU A 716 39.29 -2.57 -25.47
C GLU A 716 39.03 -1.66 -26.69
N GLN A 717 38.81 -2.25 -27.86
CA GLN A 717 38.57 -1.52 -29.11
C GLN A 717 37.10 -1.19 -29.35
N SER A 718 36.19 -1.77 -28.56
CA SER A 718 34.75 -1.57 -28.65
C SER A 718 34.31 -0.15 -28.30
N TYR A 719 33.05 0.21 -28.57
CA TYR A 719 32.51 1.50 -28.16
C TYR A 719 32.50 1.67 -26.63
N ILE A 720 32.24 0.57 -25.88
CA ILE A 720 32.28 0.63 -24.42
C ILE A 720 33.71 0.85 -23.88
N GLY A 721 34.72 0.24 -24.49
CA GLY A 721 36.14 0.44 -24.18
C GLY A 721 36.60 1.86 -24.49
N LYS A 722 36.22 2.38 -25.67
CA LYS A 722 36.51 3.80 -26.01
C LYS A 722 35.85 4.77 -25.04
N LEU A 723 34.61 4.48 -24.61
CA LEU A 723 33.90 5.29 -23.64
C LEU A 723 34.59 5.23 -22.27
N GLY A 724 35.06 4.05 -21.83
CA GLY A 724 35.82 3.89 -20.59
C GLY A 724 37.08 4.73 -20.60
N LYS A 725 37.91 4.67 -21.66
CA LYS A 725 39.10 5.51 -21.84
C LYS A 725 38.78 7.00 -21.88
N ALA A 726 37.65 7.40 -22.45
CA ALA A 726 37.25 8.81 -22.49
C ALA A 726 36.80 9.34 -21.11
N ILE A 727 36.32 8.50 -20.22
CA ILE A 727 35.80 8.87 -18.88
C ILE A 727 36.91 8.74 -17.83
N GLU A 728 37.94 7.94 -18.05
CA GLU A 728 39.08 7.70 -17.15
C GLU A 728 39.64 8.99 -16.49
N PRO A 729 39.84 10.12 -17.19
CA PRO A 729 40.33 11.36 -16.53
C PRO A 729 39.45 11.83 -15.38
N VAL A 730 38.13 11.58 -15.44
CA VAL A 730 37.18 11.96 -14.37
C VAL A 730 37.37 11.07 -13.14
N PHE A 731 37.73 9.79 -13.38
CA PHE A 731 37.82 8.76 -12.32
C PHE A 731 39.26 8.59 -11.80
N ARG A 732 40.27 9.21 -12.42
CA ARG A 732 41.64 9.29 -11.89
C ARG A 732 41.71 9.88 -10.49
N ALA A 733 40.77 10.78 -10.15
CA ALA A 733 40.68 11.35 -8.80
C ALA A 733 40.42 10.30 -7.71
N GLN A 734 39.97 9.09 -8.09
CA GLN A 734 39.61 7.93 -7.24
C GLN A 734 40.61 6.79 -7.38
N GLY A 735 41.62 6.94 -8.29
CA GLY A 735 42.63 5.94 -8.57
C GLY A 735 42.06 4.74 -9.40
N PHE A 736 41.05 5.00 -10.25
CA PHE A 736 40.53 4.00 -11.17
C PHE A 736 41.25 4.07 -12.52
N ASP A 737 41.38 2.94 -13.17
CA ASP A 737 41.80 2.77 -14.55
C ASP A 737 40.59 2.61 -15.48
N TRP A 738 40.81 2.71 -16.79
CA TRP A 738 39.77 2.58 -17.77
C TRP A 738 39.05 1.18 -17.76
N LYS A 739 39.73 0.10 -17.31
CA LYS A 739 39.15 -1.24 -17.21
C LYS A 739 38.11 -1.30 -16.10
N LEU A 740 38.35 -0.68 -14.96
CA LEU A 740 37.37 -0.50 -13.89
C LEU A 740 36.17 0.31 -14.37
N ASP A 741 36.41 1.37 -15.15
CA ASP A 741 35.36 2.23 -15.69
C ASP A 741 34.46 1.47 -16.70
N VAL A 742 35.03 0.65 -17.55
CA VAL A 742 34.26 -0.26 -18.44
C VAL A 742 33.41 -1.21 -17.62
N GLY A 743 33.95 -1.80 -16.56
CA GLY A 743 33.18 -2.63 -15.64
C GLY A 743 31.98 -1.88 -15.02
N LEU A 744 32.19 -0.62 -14.58
CA LEU A 744 31.11 0.21 -14.04
C LEU A 744 30.01 0.52 -15.07
N ILE A 745 30.38 0.79 -16.32
CA ILE A 745 29.43 1.05 -17.41
C ILE A 745 28.63 -0.22 -17.72
N ALA A 746 29.30 -1.37 -17.87
CA ALA A 746 28.62 -2.65 -18.09
C ALA A 746 27.64 -2.99 -16.95
N GLY A 747 28.02 -2.70 -15.72
CA GLY A 747 27.21 -2.88 -14.52
C GLY A 747 25.97 -1.98 -14.40
N THR A 748 25.75 -1.05 -15.32
CA THR A 748 24.49 -0.30 -15.38
C THR A 748 23.33 -1.16 -15.81
N GLY A 749 23.58 -2.14 -16.68
CA GLY A 749 22.57 -3.14 -17.08
C GLY A 749 22.17 -4.05 -15.92
N ALA A 750 23.14 -4.82 -15.43
CA ALA A 750 23.02 -5.69 -14.27
C ALA A 750 24.33 -5.65 -13.47
N LYS A 751 24.25 -5.62 -12.15
CA LYS A 751 25.43 -5.43 -11.29
C LYS A 751 26.42 -6.59 -11.33
N GLU A 752 25.92 -7.78 -11.55
CA GLU A 752 26.72 -9.01 -11.69
C GLU A 752 27.71 -8.94 -12.88
N ILE A 753 27.33 -8.24 -13.95
CA ILE A 753 28.16 -8.09 -15.14
C ILE A 753 29.49 -7.37 -14.83
N VAL A 754 29.53 -6.52 -13.80
CA VAL A 754 30.80 -5.89 -13.38
C VAL A 754 31.87 -6.93 -13.08
N ALA A 755 31.55 -7.93 -12.29
CA ALA A 755 32.49 -8.96 -11.87
C ALA A 755 32.96 -9.83 -13.07
N SER A 756 32.06 -10.21 -13.97
CA SER A 756 32.41 -10.98 -15.16
C SER A 756 33.25 -10.15 -16.16
N THR A 757 32.87 -8.90 -16.42
CA THR A 757 33.63 -7.99 -17.28
C THR A 757 35.06 -7.76 -16.75
N MET A 758 35.19 -7.51 -15.44
CA MET A 758 36.51 -7.38 -14.81
C MET A 758 37.31 -8.68 -14.90
N GLY A 759 36.67 -9.83 -14.69
CA GLY A 759 37.31 -11.13 -14.87
C GLY A 759 37.91 -11.28 -16.27
N VAL A 760 37.11 -11.00 -17.31
CA VAL A 760 37.60 -11.07 -18.71
C VAL A 760 38.75 -10.08 -18.96
N MET A 761 38.64 -8.84 -18.50
CA MET A 761 39.62 -7.79 -18.80
C MET A 761 40.99 -7.93 -18.09
N TYR A 762 40.98 -8.58 -16.91
CA TYR A 762 42.21 -8.76 -16.13
C TYR A 762 42.79 -10.19 -16.19
N THR A 763 42.09 -11.19 -16.79
CA THR A 763 42.58 -12.59 -16.86
C THR A 763 42.94 -13.08 -18.28
N SER A 764 42.60 -12.33 -19.31
CA SER A 764 42.72 -12.79 -20.71
C SER A 764 44.07 -12.53 -21.38
N ASP A 765 45.15 -12.27 -20.64
CA ASP A 765 46.51 -12.28 -21.24
C ASP A 765 46.90 -13.72 -21.62
N SER A 766 47.07 -13.94 -22.91
CA SER A 766 47.22 -15.23 -23.62
C SER A 766 48.49 -16.04 -23.29
N SER A 767 49.26 -15.63 -22.31
CA SER A 767 50.47 -16.36 -21.88
C SER A 767 50.26 -17.53 -20.92
N PHE A 768 49.00 -17.85 -20.56
CA PHE A 768 48.68 -18.85 -19.53
C PHE A 768 47.54 -19.82 -19.89
N SER A 769 47.52 -20.30 -21.17
CA SER A 769 46.45 -21.19 -21.68
C SER A 769 46.57 -22.67 -21.32
N ASP A 770 47.48 -23.09 -20.44
CA ASP A 770 47.77 -24.54 -20.26
C ASP A 770 47.62 -25.08 -18.83
N ASP A 771 46.64 -24.66 -18.06
CA ASP A 771 46.30 -25.44 -16.85
C ASP A 771 44.78 -25.54 -16.64
N ASN A 772 44.20 -26.62 -17.19
CA ASN A 772 42.76 -27.00 -17.03
C ASN A 772 42.38 -27.49 -15.60
N ASN A 773 43.06 -27.09 -14.55
CA ASN A 773 42.77 -27.43 -13.18
C ASN A 773 42.35 -26.18 -12.35
N PHE A 774 41.20 -25.61 -12.69
CA PHE A 774 40.57 -24.49 -11.95
C PHE A 774 39.76 -24.97 -10.71
N SER A 775 40.34 -25.75 -9.85
CA SER A 775 39.69 -26.15 -8.60
C SER A 775 40.11 -25.35 -7.34
N ASN A 776 40.98 -24.37 -7.46
CA ASN A 776 41.44 -23.59 -6.30
C ASN A 776 41.20 -22.07 -6.49
N ASP A 777 40.13 -21.57 -5.84
CA ASP A 777 39.80 -20.12 -5.75
C ASP A 777 41.01 -19.25 -5.36
N THR A 778 41.93 -19.79 -4.56
CA THR A 778 43.12 -19.07 -4.08
C THR A 778 44.08 -18.69 -5.22
N VAL A 779 44.21 -19.52 -6.24
CA VAL A 779 45.08 -19.27 -7.39
C VAL A 779 44.47 -18.23 -8.32
N LYS A 780 43.19 -18.27 -8.54
CA LYS A 780 42.44 -17.29 -9.34
C LYS A 780 42.55 -15.87 -8.78
N TYR A 781 42.34 -15.70 -7.47
CA TYR A 781 42.46 -14.39 -6.84
C TYR A 781 43.90 -13.86 -6.76
N SER A 782 44.91 -14.73 -6.68
CA SER A 782 46.30 -14.30 -6.69
C SER A 782 46.76 -13.78 -8.05
N ARG A 783 46.29 -14.37 -9.16
CA ARG A 783 46.53 -13.89 -10.52
C ARG A 783 45.84 -12.56 -10.77
N LEU A 784 44.58 -12.45 -10.43
CA LEU A 784 43.80 -11.22 -10.55
C LEU A 784 44.48 -10.07 -9.77
N TYR A 785 44.98 -10.35 -8.57
CA TYR A 785 45.73 -9.38 -7.76
C TYR A 785 47.00 -8.91 -8.44
N ALA A 786 47.78 -9.83 -8.99
CA ALA A 786 49.04 -9.48 -9.65
C ALA A 786 48.79 -8.54 -10.85
N GLN A 787 47.77 -8.85 -11.65
CA GLN A 787 47.42 -8.06 -12.84
C GLN A 787 46.84 -6.68 -12.48
N MET A 788 45.89 -6.61 -11.58
CA MET A 788 45.33 -5.34 -11.12
C MET A 788 46.36 -4.45 -10.47
N ARG A 789 47.34 -5.03 -9.78
CA ARG A 789 48.43 -4.29 -9.18
C ARG A 789 49.45 -3.79 -10.20
N ALA A 790 49.71 -4.56 -11.25
CA ALA A 790 50.53 -4.15 -12.38
C ALA A 790 49.95 -2.93 -13.11
N ASP A 791 48.61 -2.86 -13.20
CA ASP A 791 47.86 -1.72 -13.74
C ASP A 791 47.75 -0.53 -12.74
N GLY A 792 48.41 -0.61 -11.56
CA GLY A 792 48.53 0.51 -10.59
C GLY A 792 47.39 0.55 -9.56
N ILE A 793 46.50 -0.45 -9.48
CA ILE A 793 45.41 -0.48 -8.50
C ILE A 793 45.97 -0.82 -7.12
N THR A 794 45.72 0.04 -6.16
CA THR A 794 46.13 -0.11 -4.76
C THR A 794 44.95 -0.63 -3.90
N PRO A 795 45.21 -1.18 -2.69
CA PRO A 795 44.14 -1.52 -1.76
C PRO A 795 43.21 -0.33 -1.43
N ILE A 796 43.75 0.92 -1.45
CA ILE A 796 42.97 2.14 -1.20
C ILE A 796 42.04 2.41 -2.39
N SER A 797 42.52 2.32 -3.64
CA SER A 797 41.70 2.46 -4.84
C SER A 797 40.66 1.31 -4.96
N ALA A 798 41.03 0.08 -4.57
CA ALA A 798 40.11 -1.04 -4.50
C ALA A 798 38.95 -0.79 -3.51
N TYR A 799 39.22 -0.24 -2.32
CA TYR A 799 38.15 0.12 -1.36
C TYR A 799 37.32 1.32 -1.86
N ALA A 800 37.96 2.33 -2.48
CA ALA A 800 37.25 3.43 -3.13
C ALA A 800 36.31 2.94 -4.24
N PHE A 801 36.74 1.94 -5.00
CA PHE A 801 35.90 1.28 -6.00
C PHE A 801 34.71 0.57 -5.37
N LEU A 802 34.88 -0.15 -4.26
CA LEU A 802 33.78 -0.76 -3.51
C LEU A 802 32.77 0.28 -3.02
N LEU A 803 33.24 1.43 -2.52
CA LEU A 803 32.39 2.55 -2.11
C LEU A 803 31.62 3.14 -3.30
N PHE A 804 32.30 3.26 -4.45
CA PHE A 804 31.63 3.72 -5.66
C PHE A 804 30.55 2.74 -6.11
N VAL A 805 30.85 1.43 -6.19
CA VAL A 805 29.89 0.37 -6.53
C VAL A 805 28.73 0.33 -5.57
N LEU A 806 28.93 0.63 -4.29
CA LEU A 806 27.86 0.72 -3.28
C LEU A 806 26.85 1.81 -3.61
N LEU A 807 27.28 2.98 -4.07
CA LEU A 807 26.47 4.19 -4.11
C LEU A 807 26.01 4.59 -5.52
N TYR A 808 26.75 4.19 -6.58
CA TYR A 808 26.52 4.66 -7.94
C TYR A 808 25.22 4.17 -8.53
N PHE A 809 24.96 4.63 -9.72
CA PHE A 809 23.80 4.32 -10.59
C PHE A 809 23.18 2.95 -10.28
N PRO A 810 21.92 2.87 -9.86
CA PRO A 810 21.24 1.59 -9.67
C PRO A 810 21.03 0.88 -11.01
N CYS A 811 20.78 -0.44 -10.99
CA CYS A 811 20.49 -1.18 -12.23
C CYS A 811 19.27 -0.60 -12.96
N VAL A 812 19.22 -0.78 -14.30
CA VAL A 812 18.13 -0.26 -15.15
C VAL A 812 16.76 -0.72 -14.66
N ALA A 813 16.63 -1.95 -14.14
CA ALA A 813 15.40 -2.46 -13.53
C ALA A 813 14.92 -1.62 -12.33
N THR A 814 15.85 -1.16 -11.49
CA THR A 814 15.55 -0.27 -10.37
C THR A 814 15.04 1.10 -10.85
N ILE A 815 15.66 1.67 -11.86
CA ILE A 815 15.23 2.95 -12.47
C ILE A 815 13.83 2.83 -13.07
N ALA A 816 13.56 1.73 -13.77
CA ALA A 816 12.22 1.43 -14.29
C ALA A 816 11.18 1.29 -13.17
N ALA A 817 11.54 0.64 -12.06
CA ALA A 817 10.67 0.54 -10.89
C ALA A 817 10.37 1.92 -10.28
N ILE A 818 11.39 2.78 -10.12
CA ILE A 818 11.22 4.16 -9.62
C ILE A 818 10.28 4.95 -10.53
N LYS A 819 10.50 4.90 -11.85
CA LYS A 819 9.62 5.57 -12.83
C LYS A 819 8.18 5.10 -12.71
N ASN A 820 7.97 3.79 -12.58
CA ASN A 820 6.64 3.20 -12.50
C ASN A 820 5.93 3.54 -11.18
N GLU A 821 6.64 3.54 -10.05
CA GLU A 821 6.06 3.84 -8.74
C GLU A 821 5.84 5.34 -8.49
N THR A 822 6.69 6.19 -9.06
CA THR A 822 6.55 7.65 -8.93
C THR A 822 5.70 8.28 -10.05
N GLY A 823 5.41 7.52 -11.12
CA GLY A 823 4.72 8.02 -12.31
C GLY A 823 5.52 9.05 -13.13
N SER A 824 6.79 9.33 -12.78
CA SER A 824 7.55 10.43 -13.36
C SER A 824 9.00 10.07 -13.69
N TRP A 825 9.41 10.37 -14.93
CA TRP A 825 10.80 10.28 -15.34
C TRP A 825 11.73 11.28 -14.60
N LYS A 826 11.20 12.38 -14.09
CA LYS A 826 11.98 13.38 -13.34
C LYS A 826 12.65 12.76 -12.13
N TRP A 827 11.93 11.94 -11.34
CA TRP A 827 12.47 11.28 -10.16
C TRP A 827 13.44 10.16 -10.49
N ALA A 828 13.20 9.43 -11.57
CA ALA A 828 14.12 8.41 -12.07
C ALA A 828 15.46 9.02 -12.50
N LEU A 829 15.43 10.09 -13.31
CA LEU A 829 16.63 10.83 -13.73
C LEU A 829 17.33 11.51 -12.56
N PHE A 830 16.58 12.10 -11.63
CA PHE A 830 17.14 12.66 -10.40
C PHE A 830 17.90 11.59 -9.60
N THR A 831 17.36 10.37 -9.50
CA THR A 831 18.04 9.27 -8.79
C THR A 831 19.36 8.91 -9.46
N ILE A 832 19.38 8.78 -10.78
CA ILE A 832 20.62 8.51 -11.54
C ILE A 832 21.67 9.57 -11.22
N PHE A 833 21.31 10.83 -11.32
CA PHE A 833 22.22 11.94 -11.13
C PHE A 833 22.77 12.00 -9.71
N TYR A 834 21.89 12.01 -8.68
CA TYR A 834 22.35 12.22 -7.31
C TYR A 834 23.14 11.01 -6.79
N THR A 835 22.75 9.76 -7.14
CA THR A 835 23.49 8.58 -6.69
C THR A 835 24.88 8.52 -7.33
N SER A 836 25.01 8.85 -8.62
CA SER A 836 26.32 8.89 -9.30
C SER A 836 27.22 10.02 -8.77
N ALA A 837 26.66 11.21 -8.56
CA ALA A 837 27.39 12.32 -7.98
C ALA A 837 27.85 12.02 -6.54
N LEU A 838 26.95 11.43 -5.73
CA LEU A 838 27.25 11.02 -4.36
C LEU A 838 28.35 9.95 -4.32
N ALA A 839 28.28 8.95 -5.19
CA ALA A 839 29.27 7.90 -5.33
C ALA A 839 30.66 8.51 -5.67
N TRP A 840 30.70 9.45 -6.63
CA TRP A 840 31.93 10.12 -7.03
C TRP A 840 32.51 10.91 -5.88
N VAL A 841 31.73 11.74 -5.20
CA VAL A 841 32.19 12.56 -4.08
C VAL A 841 32.74 11.71 -2.93
N VAL A 842 31.98 10.67 -2.51
CA VAL A 842 32.36 9.83 -1.36
C VAL A 842 33.61 9.01 -1.66
N SER A 843 33.69 8.39 -2.84
CA SER A 843 34.85 7.57 -3.20
C SER A 843 36.12 8.42 -3.47
N ALA A 844 35.97 9.58 -4.12
CA ALA A 844 37.10 10.52 -4.32
C ALA A 844 37.60 11.10 -2.98
N ALA A 845 36.68 11.52 -2.11
CA ALA A 845 37.06 12.00 -0.78
C ALA A 845 37.80 10.92 0.02
N PHE A 846 37.29 9.69 0.02
CA PHE A 846 37.95 8.56 0.67
C PHE A 846 39.35 8.33 0.10
N TYR A 847 39.48 8.21 -1.22
CA TYR A 847 40.75 7.96 -1.87
C TYR A 847 41.79 9.07 -1.59
N GLN A 848 41.39 10.32 -1.72
CA GLN A 848 42.26 11.48 -1.50
C GLN A 848 42.72 11.62 -0.03
N ILE A 849 41.87 11.35 0.93
CA ILE A 849 42.19 11.38 2.35
C ILE A 849 43.15 10.23 2.70
N MET A 850 42.79 9.00 2.30
CA MET A 850 43.57 7.82 2.66
C MET A 850 44.92 7.75 1.94
N SER A 851 45.00 8.18 0.69
CA SER A 851 46.28 8.28 -0.03
C SER A 851 47.26 9.25 0.63
N ARG A 852 46.78 10.38 1.22
CA ARG A 852 47.62 11.32 1.96
C ARG A 852 48.07 10.82 3.34
N ILE A 853 47.32 9.89 3.96
CA ILE A 853 47.66 9.34 5.27
C ILE A 853 48.66 8.19 5.14
N PHE A 854 48.56 7.41 4.07
CA PHE A 854 49.35 6.20 3.87
C PHE A 854 50.46 6.33 2.81
N THR A 855 50.62 7.48 2.16
CA THR A 855 51.82 7.92 1.45
C THR A 855 52.66 8.72 2.40
#